data_8040ad2b057317e2d693ba37299e72ba
#
_entry.id   8040ad2b057317e2d693ba37299e72ba
#
_cell.length_a   1.000
_cell.length_b   1.000
_cell.length_c   1.000
_cell.angle_alpha   90.00
_cell.angle_beta   90.00
_cell.angle_gamma   90.00
#
_symmetry.space_group_name_H-M   'P 1'
#
loop_
_entity.id
_entity.type
_entity.pdbx_description
1 polymer ?
#
loop_
_entity_poly.entity_id
_entity_poly.type
_entity_poly.pdbx_seq_one_letter_code
_entity_poly.pdbx_strand_id
1 'polypeptide(L)'
;MKKVFEFENQSGKSIEEFIDNKTFKMVYSDSQVKYELDLYTVDENKAFERNVFLGYTKDEIIASGRDVLGEYLSRDGESEYTEVKKVLNVIEKDAYAFLGGPCSWSGVMVYPDGAIYSQPVRQERKGDKIFDPVKVDEYLGKIAPQRMLLAKEYPIMISLHTDGVKSLELMYFVEIHDTDRDPIVWIRVKKYDNATLEDFSISYQVAAVAREHEQSDFDKRPPSEDIFLDTLLDTISYWVNYYNQGAQISICEKEVERVARGAMAFSAITFTGNYPHYGHNFYGRELHDNFPPNYIWSIEAACLMGRKEWARDIFNHLIKYAVNADGRIYYRQGTGLHFGASATEYAMILHLAARYKKVLGLDNPDDKTAKKLLGMCERILCHFVHCEEFDNLKLIKMCAEADTNERVNVYLNNNLWAIRGFDAICSLFENSDIDTAKYKEASELLSKNINIMIEKYTERGTRFGDLVPFRFGYTATPLTLSVCRDTFYDVPEAELEAYLYKPRTRGPESDKQDISENTYANYRYYPEALCSMLIPDDLCDNIVKMRELLGGELCAMTRFRHWVDNWPVVNYARFLIETKRIEKYILLLWAHVAHHGRPDLMVYYEQFELGGEPKANDCVPSLLTTPIMLAWMFAYETVNGKTLRLLSALPEKWFKDEFSASGIGYSEGEVSVKNSTAGLHIEFSNSCPRDTELHWRIRDTLAIDDIECGREFIKEIKDNVIVLKEGIKKALIKVKE
;
A
#
# COMPACT_ATOMS: atom_id res chain seq x y z
N MET A 1 10.62 -20.52 -30.15
CA MET A 1 9.73 -19.38 -30.49
C MET A 1 10.06 -18.91 -31.92
N LYS A 2 9.05 -18.65 -32.73
CA LYS A 2 9.19 -18.10 -34.10
C LYS A 2 9.07 -16.57 -34.00
N LYS A 3 9.98 -15.83 -34.64
CA LYS A 3 9.82 -14.37 -34.79
C LYS A 3 8.67 -14.12 -35.76
N VAL A 4 7.67 -13.36 -35.31
CA VAL A 4 6.44 -13.14 -36.10
C VAL A 4 6.25 -11.69 -36.50
N PHE A 5 6.99 -10.77 -35.82
CA PHE A 5 6.89 -9.35 -36.11
C PHE A 5 8.20 -8.63 -35.77
N GLU A 6 8.52 -7.59 -36.55
CA GLU A 6 9.63 -6.68 -36.32
C GLU A 6 9.29 -5.30 -36.85
N PHE A 7 9.56 -4.29 -36.05
CA PHE A 7 9.45 -2.90 -36.48
C PHE A 7 10.59 -2.11 -35.84
N GLU A 8 11.22 -1.25 -36.61
CA GLU A 8 12.22 -0.30 -36.13
C GLU A 8 11.87 1.10 -36.65
N ASN A 9 11.85 2.07 -35.77
CA ASN A 9 11.58 3.45 -36.14
C ASN A 9 12.85 4.22 -36.52
N GLN A 10 12.66 5.45 -37.00
CA GLN A 10 13.78 6.32 -37.42
C GLN A 10 14.74 6.68 -36.29
N SER A 11 14.34 6.58 -35.04
CA SER A 11 15.17 6.86 -33.87
C SER A 11 15.98 5.64 -33.38
N GLY A 12 15.87 4.49 -34.04
CA GLY A 12 16.57 3.26 -33.67
C GLY A 12 15.93 2.51 -32.51
N LYS A 13 14.68 2.82 -32.16
CA LYS A 13 13.89 2.01 -31.24
C LYS A 13 13.19 0.90 -32.02
N SER A 14 13.15 -0.30 -31.46
CA SER A 14 12.53 -1.43 -32.14
C SER A 14 11.69 -2.31 -31.24
N ILE A 15 10.74 -2.99 -31.84
CA ILE A 15 9.93 -4.06 -31.24
C ILE A 15 10.10 -5.31 -32.10
N GLU A 16 10.38 -6.42 -31.44
CA GLU A 16 10.34 -7.76 -32.03
C GLU A 16 9.36 -8.62 -31.23
N GLU A 17 8.47 -9.32 -31.94
CA GLU A 17 7.53 -10.24 -31.30
C GLU A 17 7.85 -11.68 -31.69
N PHE A 18 7.80 -12.56 -30.72
CA PHE A 18 8.07 -13.99 -30.85
C PHE A 18 6.90 -14.79 -30.28
N ILE A 19 6.53 -15.87 -30.96
CA ILE A 19 5.44 -16.75 -30.56
C ILE A 19 5.87 -18.21 -30.59
N ASP A 20 5.35 -19.01 -29.66
CA ASP A 20 5.27 -20.47 -29.74
C ASP A 20 3.89 -20.95 -29.27
N ASN A 21 3.69 -22.25 -29.08
CA ASN A 21 2.40 -22.83 -28.76
C ASN A 21 1.83 -22.37 -27.40
N LYS A 22 2.65 -21.75 -26.50
CA LYS A 22 2.28 -21.43 -25.12
C LYS A 22 2.71 -20.04 -24.69
N THR A 23 3.64 -19.41 -25.41
CA THR A 23 4.28 -18.18 -24.96
C THR A 23 4.30 -17.14 -26.06
N PHE A 24 3.96 -15.92 -25.69
CA PHE A 24 4.16 -14.73 -26.49
C PHE A 24 5.20 -13.85 -25.80
N LYS A 25 6.20 -13.41 -26.55
CA LYS A 25 7.29 -12.57 -26.04
C LYS A 25 7.46 -11.35 -26.93
N MET A 26 7.61 -10.19 -26.30
CA MET A 26 8.02 -8.96 -26.97
C MET A 26 9.43 -8.60 -26.51
N VAL A 27 10.25 -8.19 -27.45
CA VAL A 27 11.55 -7.59 -27.17
C VAL A 27 11.50 -6.15 -27.62
N TYR A 28 11.65 -5.24 -26.67
CA TYR A 28 11.85 -3.84 -26.92
C TYR A 28 13.35 -3.53 -26.90
N SER A 29 13.84 -2.86 -27.90
CA SER A 29 15.22 -2.39 -27.95
C SER A 29 15.23 -0.88 -28.18
N ASP A 30 15.94 -0.20 -27.33
CA ASP A 30 16.43 1.15 -27.55
C ASP A 30 17.89 1.02 -28.03
N SER A 31 18.44 2.03 -28.71
CA SER A 31 19.80 2.04 -29.24
C SER A 31 20.91 1.64 -28.24
N GLN A 32 20.62 1.68 -26.93
CA GLN A 32 21.56 1.37 -25.86
C GLN A 32 21.12 0.20 -24.94
N VAL A 33 19.84 -0.19 -24.89
CA VAL A 33 19.33 -1.17 -23.94
C VAL A 33 18.28 -2.07 -24.60
N LYS A 34 18.40 -3.36 -24.34
CA LYS A 34 17.43 -4.38 -24.77
C LYS A 34 16.61 -4.86 -23.59
N TYR A 35 15.29 -4.73 -23.68
CA TYR A 35 14.34 -5.23 -22.68
C TYR A 35 13.59 -6.43 -23.24
N GLU A 36 13.66 -7.56 -22.56
CA GLU A 36 12.82 -8.72 -22.87
C GLU A 36 11.55 -8.65 -22.02
N LEU A 37 10.41 -8.57 -22.68
CA LEU A 37 9.11 -8.45 -22.08
C LEU A 37 8.33 -9.74 -22.36
N ASP A 38 8.31 -10.67 -21.40
CA ASP A 38 7.45 -11.84 -21.50
C ASP A 38 6.00 -11.40 -21.37
N LEU A 39 5.24 -11.50 -22.46
CA LEU A 39 3.87 -11.02 -22.46
C LEU A 39 2.93 -11.98 -21.75
N TYR A 40 3.02 -13.26 -22.02
CA TYR A 40 2.32 -14.27 -21.24
C TYR A 40 2.89 -15.67 -21.50
N THR A 41 2.78 -16.48 -20.45
CA THR A 41 2.83 -17.94 -20.58
C THR A 41 1.39 -18.42 -20.40
N VAL A 42 0.90 -19.29 -21.28
CA VAL A 42 -0.42 -19.92 -21.07
C VAL A 42 -0.34 -20.74 -19.80
N ASP A 43 -0.89 -20.23 -18.70
CA ASP A 43 -0.98 -20.98 -17.47
C ASP A 43 -2.13 -21.98 -17.60
N GLU A 44 -1.79 -23.27 -17.63
CA GLU A 44 -2.77 -24.36 -17.65
C GLU A 44 -3.52 -24.47 -16.32
N ASN A 45 -3.03 -23.81 -15.26
CA ASN A 45 -3.70 -23.72 -13.96
C ASN A 45 -4.83 -22.70 -14.02
N LYS A 46 -5.96 -23.11 -14.59
CA LYS A 46 -7.22 -22.37 -14.45
C LYS A 46 -7.45 -22.15 -12.97
N ALA A 47 -7.61 -20.89 -12.59
CA ALA A 47 -8.05 -20.52 -11.27
C ALA A 47 -9.43 -21.15 -11.03
N PHE A 48 -9.47 -22.19 -10.23
CA PHE A 48 -10.72 -22.82 -9.81
C PHE A 48 -11.32 -22.01 -8.66
N GLU A 49 -12.64 -21.91 -8.64
CA GLU A 49 -13.35 -21.52 -7.43
C GLU A 49 -12.99 -22.55 -6.34
N ARG A 50 -12.12 -22.15 -5.43
CA ARG A 50 -11.74 -22.99 -4.29
C ARG A 50 -12.58 -22.60 -3.09
N ASN A 51 -13.35 -23.56 -2.59
CA ASN A 51 -14.01 -23.44 -1.29
C ASN A 51 -13.18 -24.11 -0.16
N VAL A 52 -11.95 -24.58 -0.49
CA VAL A 52 -11.08 -25.28 0.45
C VAL A 52 -9.67 -24.71 0.34
N PHE A 53 -9.13 -24.24 1.45
CA PHE A 53 -7.84 -23.58 1.60
C PHE A 53 -6.97 -24.39 2.59
N LEU A 54 -5.90 -24.98 2.13
CA LEU A 54 -5.04 -25.86 2.94
C LEU A 54 -5.82 -26.95 3.73
N GLY A 55 -6.92 -27.44 3.18
CA GLY A 55 -7.78 -28.43 3.84
C GLY A 55 -8.93 -27.86 4.66
N TYR A 56 -8.98 -26.55 4.90
CA TYR A 56 -10.08 -25.87 5.59
C TYR A 56 -11.09 -25.32 4.58
N THR A 57 -12.37 -25.51 4.86
CA THR A 57 -13.42 -24.78 4.15
C THR A 57 -13.46 -23.31 4.58
N LYS A 58 -14.09 -22.44 3.76
CA LYS A 58 -14.37 -21.05 4.13
C LYS A 58 -15.04 -20.95 5.50
N ASP A 59 -16.09 -21.75 5.71
CA ASP A 59 -16.87 -21.72 6.95
C ASP A 59 -16.03 -22.15 8.17
N GLU A 60 -15.16 -23.14 8.02
CA GLU A 60 -14.25 -23.56 9.09
C GLU A 60 -13.22 -22.47 9.44
N ILE A 61 -12.68 -21.77 8.43
CA ILE A 61 -11.76 -20.66 8.66
C ILE A 61 -12.47 -19.51 9.39
N ILE A 62 -13.70 -19.16 8.94
CA ILE A 62 -14.48 -18.11 9.57
C ILE A 62 -14.84 -18.52 10.99
N ALA A 63 -15.26 -19.73 11.18
CA ALA A 63 -15.72 -20.27 12.44
C ALA A 63 -14.63 -20.41 13.49
N SER A 64 -13.40 -20.77 13.08
CA SER A 64 -12.30 -20.99 14.03
C SER A 64 -11.90 -19.70 14.77
N GLY A 65 -12.14 -18.53 14.17
CA GLY A 65 -11.66 -17.25 14.68
C GLY A 65 -10.14 -17.07 14.67
N ARG A 66 -9.40 -18.16 14.42
CA ARG A 66 -7.94 -18.17 14.39
C ARG A 66 -7.41 -17.89 12.99
N ASP A 67 -6.20 -17.37 12.90
CA ASP A 67 -5.45 -17.32 11.63
C ASP A 67 -4.82 -18.68 11.31
N VAL A 68 -5.69 -19.71 11.09
CA VAL A 68 -5.24 -21.08 10.84
C VAL A 68 -4.35 -21.22 9.60
N LEU A 69 -4.53 -20.35 8.61
CA LEU A 69 -3.70 -20.34 7.40
C LEU A 69 -2.33 -19.72 7.68
N GLY A 70 -2.30 -18.60 8.40
CA GLY A 70 -1.06 -17.96 8.84
C GLY A 70 -0.25 -18.85 9.77
N GLU A 71 -0.90 -19.51 10.73
CA GLU A 71 -0.25 -20.50 11.61
C GLU A 71 0.37 -21.66 10.81
N TYR A 72 -0.34 -22.18 9.81
CA TYR A 72 0.19 -23.24 8.93
C TYR A 72 1.41 -22.76 8.14
N LEU A 73 1.36 -21.55 7.56
CA LEU A 73 2.42 -21.01 6.73
C LEU A 73 3.68 -20.63 7.53
N SER A 74 3.54 -20.30 8.82
CA SER A 74 4.65 -19.90 9.69
C SER A 74 5.15 -21.01 10.64
N ARG A 75 4.61 -22.23 10.53
CA ARG A 75 4.93 -23.32 11.47
C ARG A 75 6.40 -23.75 11.50
N ASP A 76 7.10 -23.60 10.38
CA ASP A 76 8.49 -24.01 10.18
C ASP A 76 9.45 -22.81 10.11
N GLY A 77 9.01 -21.62 10.54
CA GLY A 77 9.76 -20.36 10.48
C GLY A 77 9.23 -19.37 9.43
N GLU A 78 10.13 -18.73 8.70
CA GLU A 78 9.74 -17.76 7.67
C GLU A 78 8.97 -18.39 6.51
N SER A 79 7.84 -17.79 6.16
CA SER A 79 7.01 -18.24 5.04
C SER A 79 7.69 -17.99 3.70
N GLU A 80 7.55 -18.94 2.77
CA GLU A 80 7.98 -18.78 1.38
C GLU A 80 6.89 -18.12 0.54
N TYR A 81 7.25 -17.11 -0.26
CA TYR A 81 6.28 -16.41 -1.13
C TYR A 81 5.50 -17.38 -2.04
N THR A 82 6.19 -18.36 -2.61
CA THR A 82 5.60 -19.36 -3.50
C THR A 82 4.56 -20.25 -2.81
N GLU A 83 4.70 -20.52 -1.51
CA GLU A 83 3.73 -21.28 -0.73
C GLU A 83 2.54 -20.39 -0.33
N VAL A 84 2.80 -19.17 0.12
CA VAL A 84 1.74 -18.19 0.44
C VAL A 84 0.85 -17.94 -0.78
N LYS A 85 1.44 -17.76 -1.96
CA LYS A 85 0.70 -17.49 -3.21
C LYS A 85 -0.31 -18.59 -3.57
N LYS A 86 -0.10 -19.83 -3.13
CA LYS A 86 -0.99 -20.97 -3.45
C LYS A 86 -2.19 -21.08 -2.51
N VAL A 87 -2.20 -20.36 -1.39
CA VAL A 87 -3.15 -20.59 -0.30
C VAL A 87 -4.53 -20.02 -0.57
N LEU A 88 -4.61 -18.74 -0.96
CA LEU A 88 -5.85 -18.08 -1.30
C LEU A 88 -5.88 -17.81 -2.81
N ASN A 89 -6.99 -18.13 -3.45
CA ASN A 89 -7.23 -17.67 -4.81
C ASN A 89 -8.38 -16.68 -4.75
N VAL A 90 -8.04 -15.40 -4.75
CA VAL A 90 -9.02 -14.34 -4.97
C VAL A 90 -9.22 -14.24 -6.48
N ILE A 91 -10.37 -14.72 -6.95
CA ILE A 91 -10.71 -14.67 -8.37
C ILE A 91 -11.70 -13.56 -8.56
N GLU A 92 -11.28 -12.49 -9.19
CA GLU A 92 -12.20 -11.48 -9.70
C GLU A 92 -12.48 -11.75 -11.18
N LYS A 93 -13.74 -12.07 -11.48
CA LYS A 93 -14.18 -12.32 -12.86
C LYS A 93 -14.24 -11.03 -13.68
N ASP A 94 -14.49 -9.89 -13.02
CA ASP A 94 -14.73 -8.60 -13.65
C ASP A 94 -13.63 -7.55 -13.40
N ALA A 95 -12.43 -7.98 -12.94
CA ALA A 95 -11.30 -7.07 -12.77
C ALA A 95 -11.02 -6.32 -14.07
N TYR A 96 -10.99 -5.00 -14.00
CA TYR A 96 -10.55 -4.15 -15.11
C TYR A 96 -9.07 -3.79 -14.95
N ALA A 97 -8.40 -3.43 -16.06
CA ALA A 97 -7.12 -2.75 -16.00
C ALA A 97 -7.36 -1.24 -16.05
N PHE A 98 -6.65 -0.49 -15.21
CA PHE A 98 -6.68 0.97 -15.24
C PHE A 98 -5.46 1.49 -15.98
N LEU A 99 -5.68 2.26 -17.06
CA LEU A 99 -4.63 2.78 -17.92
C LEU A 99 -4.70 4.31 -17.95
N GLY A 100 -3.55 4.96 -18.00
CA GLY A 100 -3.49 6.43 -18.04
C GLY A 100 -2.05 6.92 -18.06
N GLY A 101 -1.88 8.24 -18.13
CA GLY A 101 -0.60 8.89 -17.87
C GLY A 101 -0.44 9.26 -16.38
N PRO A 102 0.78 9.33 -15.86
CA PRO A 102 0.99 9.67 -14.45
C PRO A 102 0.60 11.12 -14.19
N CYS A 103 -0.06 11.34 -13.06
CA CYS A 103 -0.54 12.65 -12.61
C CYS A 103 -1.47 13.34 -13.63
N SER A 104 -1.99 12.60 -14.59
CA SER A 104 -2.96 13.10 -15.57
C SER A 104 -4.37 12.78 -15.06
N TRP A 105 -5.30 13.69 -15.25
CA TRP A 105 -6.71 13.52 -14.86
C TRP A 105 -7.43 12.34 -15.55
N SER A 106 -6.83 11.67 -16.50
CA SER A 106 -7.49 10.94 -17.54
C SER A 106 -7.07 9.48 -17.63
N GLY A 107 -7.58 8.68 -16.68
CA GLY A 107 -7.50 7.23 -16.79
C GLY A 107 -8.72 6.61 -17.46
N VAL A 108 -8.53 5.43 -18.04
CA VAL A 108 -9.58 4.60 -18.61
C VAL A 108 -9.54 3.20 -18.02
N MET A 109 -10.70 2.57 -17.94
CA MET A 109 -10.86 1.20 -17.46
C MET A 109 -11.12 0.26 -18.63
N VAL A 110 -10.28 -0.77 -18.78
CA VAL A 110 -10.45 -1.81 -19.79
C VAL A 110 -10.98 -3.06 -19.12
N TYR A 111 -12.20 -3.46 -19.47
CA TYR A 111 -12.92 -4.58 -18.88
C TYR A 111 -12.59 -5.91 -19.57
N PRO A 112 -12.97 -7.09 -18.98
CA PRO A 112 -12.72 -8.40 -19.55
C PRO A 112 -13.32 -8.63 -20.95
N ASP A 113 -14.45 -8.00 -21.24
CA ASP A 113 -15.10 -8.04 -22.55
C ASP A 113 -14.39 -7.19 -23.62
N GLY A 114 -13.30 -6.53 -23.24
CA GLY A 114 -12.55 -5.63 -24.11
C GLY A 114 -13.12 -4.22 -24.20
N ALA A 115 -14.26 -3.95 -23.55
CA ALA A 115 -14.86 -2.61 -23.54
C ALA A 115 -14.04 -1.62 -22.71
N ILE A 116 -13.98 -0.39 -23.19
CA ILE A 116 -13.28 0.72 -22.54
C ILE A 116 -14.33 1.67 -21.94
N TYR A 117 -14.11 2.00 -20.67
CA TYR A 117 -14.95 2.96 -19.95
C TYR A 117 -14.11 4.13 -19.43
N SER A 118 -14.69 5.32 -19.43
CA SER A 118 -14.11 6.46 -18.73
C SER A 118 -14.15 6.24 -17.23
N GLN A 119 -13.31 6.97 -16.50
CA GLN A 119 -13.43 7.02 -15.05
C GLN A 119 -14.78 7.68 -14.69
N PRO A 120 -15.58 7.10 -13.77
CA PRO A 120 -16.87 7.65 -13.40
C PRO A 120 -16.72 9.01 -12.71
N VAL A 121 -17.64 9.93 -13.00
CA VAL A 121 -17.67 11.29 -12.42
C VAL A 121 -18.30 11.29 -11.02
N ARG A 122 -19.09 10.26 -10.68
CA ARG A 122 -19.80 10.12 -9.40
C ARG A 122 -19.63 8.69 -8.86
N GLN A 123 -20.25 8.37 -7.73
CA GLN A 123 -20.27 7.05 -7.09
C GLN A 123 -20.93 5.93 -7.94
N GLU A 124 -20.69 5.97 -9.22
CA GLU A 124 -21.15 4.96 -10.16
C GLU A 124 -20.08 3.90 -10.32
N ARG A 125 -20.46 2.64 -10.44
CA ARG A 125 -19.50 1.54 -10.59
C ARG A 125 -18.79 1.53 -11.94
N LYS A 126 -19.35 2.19 -12.96
CA LYS A 126 -18.79 2.32 -14.30
C LYS A 126 -19.04 3.74 -14.81
N GLY A 127 -18.04 4.35 -15.43
CA GLY A 127 -18.23 5.56 -16.22
C GLY A 127 -18.93 5.27 -17.56
N ASP A 128 -18.93 6.24 -18.43
CA ASP A 128 -19.49 6.06 -19.76
C ASP A 128 -18.66 5.08 -20.58
N LYS A 129 -19.33 4.19 -21.31
CA LYS A 129 -18.68 3.32 -22.29
C LYS A 129 -18.19 4.16 -23.44
N ILE A 130 -16.88 4.24 -23.60
CA ILE A 130 -16.24 5.03 -24.65
C ILE A 130 -16.16 4.23 -25.93
N PHE A 131 -15.87 2.93 -25.82
CA PHE A 131 -15.53 2.13 -26.96
C PHE A 131 -15.74 0.63 -26.71
N ASP A 132 -16.16 -0.04 -27.78
CA ASP A 132 -16.33 -1.50 -27.84
C ASP A 132 -15.60 -1.98 -29.09
N PRO A 133 -14.28 -2.28 -28.98
CA PRO A 133 -13.44 -2.44 -30.16
C PRO A 133 -13.75 -3.71 -30.96
N VAL A 134 -14.26 -4.73 -30.28
CA VAL A 134 -14.51 -6.04 -30.88
C VAL A 134 -15.66 -6.71 -30.14
N LYS A 135 -16.58 -7.25 -30.89
CA LYS A 135 -17.52 -8.23 -30.37
C LYS A 135 -16.80 -9.58 -30.29
N VAL A 136 -16.04 -9.78 -29.19
CA VAL A 136 -15.27 -11.00 -28.95
C VAL A 136 -16.14 -12.23 -29.07
N ASP A 137 -17.37 -12.16 -28.54
CA ASP A 137 -18.35 -13.25 -28.57
C ASP A 137 -18.78 -13.64 -29.98
N GLU A 138 -18.75 -12.72 -30.94
CA GLU A 138 -19.06 -13.02 -32.36
C GLU A 138 -17.90 -13.75 -33.07
N TYR A 139 -16.67 -13.56 -32.59
CA TYR A 139 -15.48 -14.17 -33.22
C TYR A 139 -15.13 -15.53 -32.61
N LEU A 140 -15.15 -15.66 -31.28
CA LEU A 140 -14.67 -16.82 -30.52
C LEU A 140 -15.74 -17.44 -29.61
N GLY A 141 -16.93 -16.82 -29.46
CA GLY A 141 -17.89 -17.20 -28.44
C GLY A 141 -17.51 -16.67 -27.06
N LYS A 142 -18.23 -17.12 -26.02
CA LYS A 142 -17.98 -16.69 -24.63
C LYS A 142 -16.77 -17.40 -24.04
N ILE A 143 -15.59 -16.80 -24.17
CA ILE A 143 -14.33 -17.30 -23.64
C ILE A 143 -13.75 -16.28 -22.68
N ALA A 144 -13.37 -16.74 -21.48
CA ALA A 144 -12.69 -15.89 -20.53
C ALA A 144 -11.27 -15.55 -21.02
N PRO A 145 -10.91 -14.26 -21.13
CA PRO A 145 -9.59 -13.87 -21.61
C PRO A 145 -8.50 -14.11 -20.55
N GLN A 146 -7.30 -14.36 -21.02
CA GLN A 146 -6.11 -14.15 -20.22
C GLN A 146 -5.69 -12.69 -20.38
N ARG A 147 -5.57 -11.98 -19.27
CA ARG A 147 -5.28 -10.55 -19.25
C ARG A 147 -4.10 -10.25 -18.37
N MET A 148 -3.21 -9.40 -18.85
CA MET A 148 -2.08 -8.91 -18.08
C MET A 148 -1.59 -7.58 -18.65
N LEU A 149 -0.88 -6.85 -17.81
CA LEU A 149 -0.10 -5.72 -18.27
C LEU A 149 1.17 -6.19 -19.00
N LEU A 150 1.69 -5.38 -19.89
CA LEU A 150 2.97 -5.63 -20.55
C LEU A 150 4.05 -5.82 -19.48
N ALA A 151 4.80 -6.92 -19.54
CA ALA A 151 5.74 -7.36 -18.51
C ALA A 151 5.12 -7.43 -17.09
N LYS A 152 3.79 -7.47 -16.98
CA LYS A 152 2.98 -7.46 -15.76
C LYS A 152 3.19 -6.21 -14.88
N GLU A 153 3.65 -5.11 -15.45
CA GLU A 153 3.92 -3.87 -14.71
C GLU A 153 3.70 -2.58 -15.50
N TYR A 154 3.92 -2.59 -16.83
CA TYR A 154 3.73 -1.39 -17.64
C TYR A 154 2.24 -1.14 -17.90
N PRO A 155 1.75 0.11 -17.87
CA PRO A 155 0.34 0.44 -18.14
C PRO A 155 -0.03 0.29 -19.63
N ILE A 156 0.24 -0.86 -20.17
CA ILE A 156 -0.11 -1.33 -21.51
C ILE A 156 -0.75 -2.69 -21.31
N MET A 157 -2.05 -2.79 -21.55
CA MET A 157 -2.79 -4.02 -21.29
C MET A 157 -2.83 -4.92 -22.50
N ILE A 158 -2.65 -6.21 -22.30
CA ILE A 158 -2.80 -7.25 -23.29
C ILE A 158 -3.87 -8.23 -22.83
N SER A 159 -4.83 -8.50 -23.72
CA SER A 159 -5.90 -9.48 -23.51
C SER A 159 -5.85 -10.52 -24.60
N LEU A 160 -5.67 -11.77 -24.23
CA LEU A 160 -5.69 -12.91 -25.13
C LEU A 160 -6.95 -13.74 -24.95
N HIS A 161 -7.72 -13.88 -26.00
CA HIS A 161 -8.87 -14.77 -26.07
C HIS A 161 -8.53 -15.92 -27.01
N THR A 162 -8.70 -17.17 -26.59
CA THR A 162 -8.39 -18.34 -27.42
C THR A 162 -9.34 -19.48 -27.15
N ASP A 163 -9.80 -20.14 -28.20
CA ASP A 163 -10.54 -21.41 -28.15
C ASP A 163 -9.62 -22.63 -28.38
N GLY A 164 -8.32 -22.42 -28.46
CA GLY A 164 -7.32 -23.42 -28.78
C GLY A 164 -7.03 -23.59 -30.30
N VAL A 165 -7.93 -23.14 -31.16
CA VAL A 165 -7.81 -23.16 -32.62
C VAL A 165 -7.55 -21.76 -33.15
N LYS A 166 -8.32 -20.80 -32.69
CA LYS A 166 -8.22 -19.39 -33.07
C LYS A 166 -7.87 -18.55 -31.83
N SER A 167 -7.18 -17.45 -32.06
CA SER A 167 -6.86 -16.48 -31.02
C SER A 167 -7.14 -15.06 -31.47
N LEU A 168 -7.55 -14.27 -30.50
CA LEU A 168 -7.76 -12.83 -30.61
C LEU A 168 -6.92 -12.16 -29.53
N GLU A 169 -5.93 -11.37 -29.95
CA GLU A 169 -5.13 -10.53 -29.05
C GLU A 169 -5.59 -9.09 -29.17
N LEU A 170 -5.83 -8.47 -28.04
CA LEU A 170 -6.15 -7.06 -27.93
C LEU A 170 -5.06 -6.40 -27.09
N MET A 171 -4.45 -5.34 -27.63
CA MET A 171 -3.49 -4.50 -26.90
C MET A 171 -4.07 -3.11 -26.74
N TYR A 172 -3.97 -2.56 -25.53
CA TYR A 172 -4.48 -1.24 -25.17
C TYR A 172 -3.42 -0.45 -24.45
N PHE A 173 -3.25 0.81 -24.83
CA PHE A 173 -2.45 1.76 -24.07
C PHE A 173 -2.99 3.18 -24.24
N VAL A 174 -2.67 4.03 -23.28
CA VAL A 174 -2.99 5.45 -23.33
C VAL A 174 -1.76 6.21 -23.75
N GLU A 175 -1.91 7.07 -24.75
CA GLU A 175 -0.85 7.97 -25.18
C GLU A 175 -0.48 8.94 -24.07
N ILE A 176 0.80 9.10 -23.82
CA ILE A 176 1.30 9.99 -22.77
C ILE A 176 1.36 11.43 -23.32
N HIS A 177 0.58 12.30 -22.71
CA HIS A 177 0.52 13.72 -23.01
C HIS A 177 0.80 14.59 -21.79
N ASP A 178 1.07 15.84 -22.01
CA ASP A 178 1.01 16.87 -20.97
C ASP A 178 -0.41 16.94 -20.36
N THR A 179 -0.49 17.28 -19.10
CA THR A 179 -1.58 17.04 -18.15
C THR A 179 -3.00 17.52 -18.50
N ASP A 180 -3.21 18.22 -19.60
CA ASP A 180 -4.47 18.92 -19.88
C ASP A 180 -5.33 18.30 -21.00
N ARG A 181 -4.95 17.16 -21.54
CA ARG A 181 -5.69 16.50 -22.63
C ARG A 181 -6.50 15.31 -22.16
N ASP A 182 -7.64 15.10 -22.83
CA ASP A 182 -8.41 13.88 -22.67
C ASP A 182 -7.59 12.65 -23.11
N PRO A 183 -7.75 11.46 -22.46
CA PRO A 183 -6.98 10.28 -22.81
C PRO A 183 -7.29 9.83 -24.23
N ILE A 184 -6.24 9.57 -24.99
CA ILE A 184 -6.30 8.91 -26.29
C ILE A 184 -5.87 7.47 -26.05
N VAL A 185 -6.79 6.53 -26.30
CA VAL A 185 -6.53 5.10 -26.15
C VAL A 185 -6.22 4.51 -27.50
N TRP A 186 -5.06 3.89 -27.60
CA TRP A 186 -4.63 3.18 -28.78
C TRP A 186 -4.92 1.69 -28.65
N ILE A 187 -5.47 1.06 -29.70
CA ILE A 187 -5.96 -0.31 -29.68
C ILE A 187 -5.42 -1.06 -30.88
N ARG A 188 -4.74 -2.18 -30.63
CA ARG A 188 -4.36 -3.14 -31.66
C ARG A 188 -5.21 -4.39 -31.51
N VAL A 189 -5.75 -4.87 -32.61
CA VAL A 189 -6.52 -6.11 -32.69
C VAL A 189 -5.80 -7.07 -33.63
N LYS A 190 -5.32 -8.20 -33.12
CA LYS A 190 -4.73 -9.29 -33.89
C LYS A 190 -5.61 -10.52 -33.85
N LYS A 191 -5.89 -11.10 -35.02
CA LYS A 191 -6.60 -12.39 -35.17
C LYS A 191 -5.67 -13.38 -35.84
N TYR A 192 -5.54 -14.56 -35.27
CA TYR A 192 -4.68 -15.60 -35.87
C TYR A 192 -5.20 -17.02 -35.58
N ASP A 193 -4.81 -17.93 -36.48
CA ASP A 193 -5.00 -19.36 -36.34
C ASP A 193 -3.81 -19.95 -35.59
N ASN A 194 -4.06 -20.70 -34.53
CA ASN A 194 -3.02 -21.23 -33.65
C ASN A 194 -2.18 -22.33 -34.32
N ALA A 195 -2.71 -23.01 -35.37
CA ALA A 195 -2.02 -24.12 -36.01
C ALA A 195 -0.97 -23.62 -37.00
N THR A 196 -1.28 -22.58 -37.78
CA THR A 196 -0.42 -22.09 -38.85
C THR A 196 0.43 -20.90 -38.42
N LEU A 197 -0.04 -20.05 -37.50
CA LEU A 197 0.56 -18.78 -37.08
C LEU A 197 0.85 -17.82 -38.27
N GLU A 198 0.28 -18.10 -39.47
CA GLU A 198 0.59 -17.38 -40.69
C GLU A 198 -0.52 -16.43 -41.15
N ASP A 199 -1.76 -16.65 -40.67
CA ASP A 199 -2.91 -15.81 -41.05
C ASP A 199 -3.15 -14.73 -40.00
N PHE A 200 -2.31 -13.71 -39.98
CA PHE A 200 -2.51 -12.53 -39.15
C PHE A 200 -3.41 -11.50 -39.82
N SER A 201 -4.58 -11.26 -39.24
CA SER A 201 -5.33 -10.03 -39.51
C SER A 201 -5.01 -9.06 -38.41
N ILE A 202 -4.34 -7.95 -38.71
CA ILE A 202 -4.01 -6.89 -37.78
C ILE A 202 -4.82 -5.65 -38.13
N SER A 203 -5.45 -5.03 -37.15
CA SER A 203 -6.09 -3.72 -37.32
C SER A 203 -5.76 -2.81 -36.12
N TYR A 204 -5.70 -1.52 -36.41
CA TYR A 204 -5.38 -0.47 -35.45
C TYR A 204 -6.55 0.48 -35.30
N GLN A 205 -6.85 0.91 -34.09
CA GLN A 205 -7.98 1.76 -33.74
C GLN A 205 -7.57 2.77 -32.69
N VAL A 206 -8.30 3.88 -32.59
CA VAL A 206 -8.11 4.91 -31.58
C VAL A 206 -9.47 5.26 -30.99
N ALA A 207 -9.53 5.38 -29.67
CA ALA A 207 -10.67 5.88 -28.95
C ALA A 207 -10.26 7.10 -28.12
N ALA A 208 -11.07 8.15 -28.13
CA ALA A 208 -10.87 9.33 -27.31
C ALA A 208 -12.05 9.53 -26.36
N VAL A 209 -11.76 9.97 -25.14
CA VAL A 209 -12.78 10.42 -24.21
C VAL A 209 -13.17 11.83 -24.60
N ALA A 210 -14.32 12.01 -25.25
CA ALA A 210 -14.81 13.36 -25.56
C ALA A 210 -15.35 14.03 -24.30
N ARG A 211 -14.78 15.15 -23.86
CA ARG A 211 -15.48 16.11 -23.02
C ARG A 211 -16.51 16.84 -23.86
N GLU A 212 -17.63 17.18 -23.29
CA GLU A 212 -18.95 17.54 -23.82
C GLU A 212 -19.04 18.38 -25.12
N HIS A 213 -17.99 18.86 -25.77
CA HIS A 213 -18.15 19.84 -26.87
C HIS A 213 -17.29 19.70 -28.12
N GLU A 214 -16.37 18.72 -28.23
CA GLU A 214 -15.66 18.56 -29.49
C GLU A 214 -15.43 17.07 -29.78
N GLN A 215 -16.23 16.52 -30.68
CA GLN A 215 -15.87 15.29 -31.40
C GLN A 215 -14.56 15.58 -32.15
N SER A 216 -13.45 15.07 -31.60
CA SER A 216 -12.16 15.27 -32.23
C SER A 216 -12.12 14.61 -33.62
N ASP A 217 -11.42 15.23 -34.56
CA ASP A 217 -11.19 14.69 -35.92
C ASP A 217 -10.50 13.32 -35.95
N PHE A 218 -10.06 12.81 -34.78
CA PHE A 218 -9.45 11.48 -34.61
C PHE A 218 -10.43 10.31 -34.79
N ASP A 219 -11.73 10.52 -34.62
CA ASP A 219 -12.75 9.45 -34.69
C ASP A 219 -12.99 8.90 -36.11
N LYS A 220 -12.34 9.41 -37.14
CA LYS A 220 -12.77 9.19 -38.52
C LYS A 220 -11.83 8.33 -39.39
N ARG A 221 -10.61 8.03 -38.92
CA ARG A 221 -9.68 7.19 -39.73
C ARG A 221 -8.89 6.26 -38.79
N PRO A 222 -8.82 4.94 -39.11
CA PRO A 222 -7.90 4.06 -38.39
C PRO A 222 -6.48 4.59 -38.57
N PRO A 223 -5.66 4.64 -37.51
CA PRO A 223 -4.27 5.04 -37.60
C PRO A 223 -3.50 4.11 -38.53
N SER A 224 -2.49 4.61 -39.21
CA SER A 224 -1.54 3.74 -39.91
C SER A 224 -0.75 2.91 -38.89
N GLU A 225 -0.24 1.76 -39.36
CA GLU A 225 0.62 0.90 -38.56
C GLU A 225 1.82 1.65 -38.00
N ASP A 226 2.52 2.43 -38.84
CA ASP A 226 3.71 3.19 -38.43
C ASP A 226 3.39 4.17 -37.28
N ILE A 227 2.27 4.92 -37.36
CA ILE A 227 1.88 5.87 -36.31
C ILE A 227 1.55 5.13 -35.01
N PHE A 228 0.84 4.00 -35.10
CA PHE A 228 0.53 3.19 -33.91
C PHE A 228 1.80 2.69 -33.23
N LEU A 229 2.73 2.14 -34.00
CA LEU A 229 3.95 1.54 -33.47
C LEU A 229 4.92 2.59 -32.93
N ASP A 230 5.05 3.75 -33.57
CA ASP A 230 5.84 4.86 -33.05
C ASP A 230 5.28 5.34 -31.69
N THR A 231 3.95 5.49 -31.58
CA THR A 231 3.30 5.91 -30.34
C THR A 231 3.47 4.84 -29.24
N LEU A 232 3.40 3.55 -29.59
CA LEU A 232 3.65 2.46 -28.66
C LEU A 232 5.10 2.47 -28.14
N LEU A 233 6.08 2.65 -29.05
CA LEU A 233 7.49 2.74 -28.69
C LEU A 233 7.76 3.93 -27.77
N ASP A 234 7.17 5.08 -28.05
CA ASP A 234 7.32 6.26 -27.19
C ASP A 234 6.67 6.05 -25.83
N THR A 235 5.52 5.39 -25.77
CA THR A 235 4.84 5.02 -24.51
C THR A 235 5.69 4.05 -23.70
N ILE A 236 6.25 3.00 -24.31
CA ILE A 236 7.15 2.06 -23.63
C ILE A 236 8.39 2.79 -23.11
N SER A 237 9.03 3.61 -23.95
CA SER A 237 10.21 4.39 -23.57
C SER A 237 9.93 5.30 -22.36
N TYR A 238 8.78 5.97 -22.37
CA TYR A 238 8.36 6.80 -21.27
C TYR A 238 8.27 6.00 -19.95
N TRP A 239 7.59 4.86 -19.97
CA TRP A 239 7.42 4.05 -18.77
C TRP A 239 8.72 3.42 -18.30
N VAL A 240 9.60 2.98 -19.20
CA VAL A 240 10.95 2.53 -18.85
C VAL A 240 11.71 3.63 -18.11
N ASN A 241 11.69 4.86 -18.65
CA ASN A 241 12.33 6.00 -18.00
C ASN A 241 11.67 6.35 -16.66
N TYR A 242 10.34 6.24 -16.58
CA TYR A 242 9.61 6.47 -15.32
C TYR A 242 10.02 5.47 -14.24
N TYR A 243 10.14 4.18 -14.57
CA TYR A 243 10.55 3.14 -13.64
C TYR A 243 12.02 3.23 -13.22
N ASN A 244 12.88 3.81 -14.04
CA ASN A 244 14.29 4.05 -13.70
C ASN A 244 14.49 5.24 -12.75
N GLN A 245 13.44 5.99 -12.40
CA GLN A 245 13.51 7.07 -11.42
C GLN A 245 13.27 6.52 -10.01
N GLY A 246 13.95 7.12 -9.02
CA GLY A 246 13.81 6.74 -7.61
C GLY A 246 14.55 5.45 -7.26
N ALA A 247 14.09 4.79 -6.20
CA ALA A 247 14.72 3.58 -5.69
C ALA A 247 14.64 2.43 -6.70
N GLN A 248 15.73 1.68 -6.83
CA GLN A 248 15.81 0.48 -7.64
C GLN A 248 16.07 -0.72 -6.73
N ILE A 249 15.16 -1.69 -6.74
CA ILE A 249 15.23 -2.88 -5.89
C ILE A 249 15.32 -4.11 -6.80
N SER A 250 16.23 -5.02 -6.48
CA SER A 250 16.36 -6.32 -7.14
C SER A 250 16.48 -7.42 -6.10
N ILE A 251 15.52 -8.33 -6.11
CA ILE A 251 15.36 -9.41 -5.13
C ILE A 251 15.02 -10.74 -5.81
N CYS A 252 15.03 -11.83 -5.06
CA CYS A 252 14.70 -13.17 -5.58
C CYS A 252 13.23 -13.24 -6.01
N GLU A 253 12.30 -12.70 -5.23
CA GLU A 253 10.86 -12.69 -5.50
C GLU A 253 10.50 -11.61 -6.52
N LYS A 254 10.69 -11.92 -7.80
CA LYS A 254 10.50 -10.97 -8.90
C LYS A 254 9.08 -10.38 -9.01
N GLU A 255 8.08 -11.10 -8.57
CA GLU A 255 6.71 -10.58 -8.56
C GLU A 255 6.54 -9.47 -7.51
N VAL A 256 7.13 -9.64 -6.32
CA VAL A 256 7.09 -8.62 -5.26
C VAL A 256 7.86 -7.35 -5.67
N GLU A 257 9.06 -7.54 -6.26
CA GLU A 257 9.86 -6.45 -6.84
C GLU A 257 9.04 -5.65 -7.86
N ARG A 258 8.40 -6.35 -8.80
CA ARG A 258 7.60 -5.78 -9.87
C ARG A 258 6.37 -5.04 -9.32
N VAL A 259 5.66 -5.65 -8.36
CA VAL A 259 4.49 -5.01 -7.73
C VAL A 259 4.90 -3.74 -7.00
N ALA A 260 6.00 -3.73 -6.26
CA ALA A 260 6.46 -2.52 -5.57
C ALA A 260 6.77 -1.38 -6.55
N ARG A 261 7.42 -1.69 -7.67
CA ARG A 261 7.74 -0.72 -8.72
C ARG A 261 6.50 -0.25 -9.47
N GLY A 262 5.64 -1.19 -9.89
CA GLY A 262 4.38 -0.92 -10.58
C GLY A 262 3.41 -0.11 -9.73
N ALA A 263 3.33 -0.37 -8.42
CA ALA A 263 2.46 0.35 -7.50
C ALA A 263 2.74 1.86 -7.48
N MET A 264 4.01 2.26 -7.60
CA MET A 264 4.38 3.69 -7.69
C MET A 264 3.86 4.34 -8.97
N ALA A 265 3.88 3.64 -10.09
CA ALA A 265 3.36 4.14 -11.36
C ALA A 265 1.82 4.20 -11.36
N PHE A 266 1.16 3.12 -10.91
CA PHE A 266 -0.30 3.04 -10.91
C PHE A 266 -0.94 3.99 -9.88
N SER A 267 -0.31 4.24 -8.74
CA SER A 267 -0.76 5.31 -7.85
C SER A 267 -0.65 6.68 -8.51
N ALA A 268 0.44 6.95 -9.24
CA ALA A 268 0.60 8.21 -9.98
C ALA A 268 -0.44 8.37 -11.12
N ILE A 269 -0.84 7.29 -11.80
CA ILE A 269 -1.92 7.32 -12.80
C ILE A 269 -3.25 7.73 -12.15
N THR A 270 -3.47 7.37 -10.89
CA THR A 270 -4.68 7.72 -10.15
C THR A 270 -4.72 9.20 -9.74
N PHE A 271 -3.58 9.89 -9.74
CA PHE A 271 -3.49 11.29 -9.30
C PHE A 271 -3.99 12.27 -10.36
N THR A 272 -4.49 13.41 -9.90
CA THR A 272 -4.71 14.60 -10.73
C THR A 272 -3.68 15.66 -10.36
N GLY A 273 -2.66 15.83 -11.18
CA GLY A 273 -1.50 16.62 -10.79
C GLY A 273 -0.89 16.05 -9.51
N ASN A 274 -0.81 16.86 -8.46
CA ASN A 274 -0.28 16.43 -7.16
C ASN A 274 -1.36 16.04 -6.14
N TYR A 275 -2.60 15.86 -6.59
CA TYR A 275 -3.73 15.45 -5.77
C TYR A 275 -3.90 13.93 -5.79
N PRO A 276 -3.67 13.21 -4.67
CA PRO A 276 -3.88 11.79 -4.59
C PRO A 276 -5.37 11.46 -4.42
N HIS A 277 -5.99 10.86 -5.41
CA HIS A 277 -7.31 10.26 -5.23
C HIS A 277 -7.22 8.98 -4.39
N TYR A 278 -8.30 8.63 -3.70
CA TYR A 278 -8.34 7.41 -2.89
C TYR A 278 -8.26 6.15 -3.75
N GLY A 279 -8.86 6.21 -4.92
CA GLY A 279 -8.85 5.15 -5.91
C GLY A 279 -9.53 5.61 -7.19
N HIS A 280 -9.82 4.67 -8.07
CA HIS A 280 -10.62 4.89 -9.26
C HIS A 280 -11.92 4.07 -9.23
N ASN A 281 -12.77 4.15 -10.24
CA ASN A 281 -14.08 3.55 -10.27
C ASN A 281 -14.99 4.08 -9.16
N PHE A 282 -15.42 3.24 -8.21
CA PHE A 282 -16.31 3.62 -7.10
C PHE A 282 -15.78 4.79 -6.28
N TYR A 283 -14.47 4.87 -6.10
CA TYR A 283 -13.76 5.95 -5.39
C TYR A 283 -13.32 7.10 -6.32
N GLY A 284 -13.92 7.16 -7.52
CA GLY A 284 -13.62 8.25 -8.43
C GLY A 284 -14.08 9.60 -7.91
N ARG A 285 -13.30 10.58 -8.24
CA ARG A 285 -13.37 12.05 -8.15
C ARG A 285 -13.90 12.72 -6.87
N GLU A 286 -14.95 12.26 -6.22
CA GLU A 286 -15.58 13.03 -5.14
C GLU A 286 -15.73 12.24 -3.85
N LEU A 287 -15.53 10.94 -3.90
CA LEU A 287 -15.57 10.09 -2.72
C LEU A 287 -14.20 10.05 -2.07
N HIS A 288 -14.16 10.30 -0.77
CA HIS A 288 -12.92 10.39 0.02
C HIS A 288 -11.92 11.46 -0.45
N ASP A 289 -12.41 12.55 -1.04
CA ASP A 289 -11.59 13.73 -1.37
C ASP A 289 -10.87 14.24 -0.13
N ASN A 290 -9.54 14.45 -0.26
CA ASN A 290 -8.67 14.87 0.82
C ASN A 290 -8.64 13.92 2.03
N PHE A 291 -8.89 12.64 1.83
CA PHE A 291 -8.79 11.63 2.88
C PHE A 291 -7.36 11.58 3.44
N PRO A 292 -7.15 11.81 4.75
CA PRO A 292 -5.81 11.96 5.31
C PRO A 292 -4.86 10.79 5.05
N PRO A 293 -5.28 9.52 5.18
CA PRO A 293 -4.42 8.36 4.88
C PRO A 293 -3.87 8.35 3.45
N ASN A 294 -4.60 8.89 2.49
CA ASN A 294 -4.14 8.98 1.10
C ASN A 294 -2.87 9.82 0.98
N TYR A 295 -2.86 11.01 1.61
CA TYR A 295 -1.68 11.85 1.65
C TYR A 295 -0.54 11.21 2.44
N ILE A 296 -0.85 10.62 3.61
CA ILE A 296 0.15 10.01 4.49
C ILE A 296 0.91 8.93 3.75
N TRP A 297 0.21 7.96 3.15
CA TRP A 297 0.86 6.83 2.49
C TRP A 297 1.52 7.24 1.17
N SER A 298 0.94 8.17 0.41
CA SER A 298 1.55 8.65 -0.83
C SER A 298 2.85 9.40 -0.58
N ILE A 299 2.90 10.29 0.41
CA ILE A 299 4.12 11.01 0.77
C ILE A 299 5.17 10.05 1.33
N GLU A 300 4.78 9.13 2.22
CA GLU A 300 5.70 8.17 2.81
C GLU A 300 6.30 7.23 1.75
N ALA A 301 5.47 6.67 0.87
CA ALA A 301 5.94 5.83 -0.24
C ALA A 301 6.89 6.59 -1.16
N ALA A 302 6.55 7.84 -1.53
CA ALA A 302 7.40 8.66 -2.37
C ALA A 302 8.75 9.00 -1.71
N CYS A 303 8.76 9.30 -0.40
CA CYS A 303 10.00 9.50 0.37
C CYS A 303 10.85 8.24 0.39
N LEU A 304 10.27 7.09 0.74
CA LEU A 304 10.96 5.81 0.86
C LEU A 304 11.49 5.31 -0.49
N MET A 305 10.72 5.51 -1.56
CA MET A 305 11.09 5.11 -2.92
C MET A 305 11.93 6.17 -3.66
N GLY A 306 12.55 7.11 -2.94
CA GLY A 306 13.50 8.09 -3.49
C GLY A 306 12.90 9.12 -4.46
N ARG A 307 11.56 9.27 -4.48
CA ARG A 307 10.83 10.22 -5.33
C ARG A 307 10.62 11.56 -4.62
N LYS A 308 11.70 12.22 -4.25
CA LYS A 308 11.71 13.38 -3.34
C LYS A 308 10.90 14.57 -3.85
N GLU A 309 11.02 14.91 -5.13
CA GLU A 309 10.25 16.00 -5.73
C GLU A 309 8.76 15.70 -5.66
N TRP A 310 8.36 14.48 -6.03
CA TRP A 310 6.96 14.08 -5.97
C TRP A 310 6.41 14.08 -4.53
N ALA A 311 7.18 13.58 -3.55
CA ALA A 311 6.81 13.66 -2.13
C ALA A 311 6.56 15.10 -1.68
N ARG A 312 7.45 16.03 -2.05
CA ARG A 312 7.35 17.47 -1.74
C ARG A 312 6.12 18.08 -2.41
N ASP A 313 5.86 17.75 -3.65
CA ASP A 313 4.74 18.29 -4.40
C ASP A 313 3.39 17.83 -3.84
N ILE A 314 3.26 16.55 -3.48
CA ILE A 314 2.08 16.01 -2.79
C ILE A 314 1.88 16.73 -1.45
N PHE A 315 2.94 16.88 -0.65
CA PHE A 315 2.87 17.59 0.63
C PHE A 315 2.48 19.06 0.45
N ASN A 316 3.06 19.76 -0.52
CA ASN A 316 2.70 21.15 -0.83
C ASN A 316 1.23 21.26 -1.28
N HIS A 317 0.73 20.26 -2.03
CA HIS A 317 -0.68 20.19 -2.40
C HIS A 317 -1.57 20.04 -1.16
N LEU A 318 -1.26 19.11 -0.26
CA LEU A 318 -1.96 18.95 1.03
C LEU A 318 -2.04 20.29 1.78
N ILE A 319 -0.89 20.92 2.02
CA ILE A 319 -0.82 22.18 2.77
C ILE A 319 -1.56 23.31 2.05
N LYS A 320 -1.44 23.41 0.74
CA LYS A 320 -2.03 24.50 -0.02
C LYS A 320 -3.55 24.41 -0.14
N TYR A 321 -4.08 23.20 -0.44
CA TYR A 321 -5.46 23.01 -0.88
C TYR A 321 -6.34 22.25 0.11
N ALA A 322 -5.80 21.27 0.85
CA ALA A 322 -6.58 20.46 1.77
C ALA A 322 -6.61 20.99 3.20
N VAL A 323 -5.60 21.79 3.60
CA VAL A 323 -5.51 22.38 4.94
C VAL A 323 -5.90 23.85 4.92
N ASN A 324 -6.89 24.22 5.73
CA ASN A 324 -7.34 25.60 5.92
C ASN A 324 -6.32 26.45 6.70
N ALA A 325 -6.55 27.75 6.74
CA ALA A 325 -5.67 28.70 7.46
C ALA A 325 -5.60 28.44 8.98
N ASP A 326 -6.61 27.78 9.56
CA ASP A 326 -6.69 27.41 10.97
C ASP A 326 -6.26 25.95 11.23
N GLY A 327 -5.68 25.28 10.22
CA GLY A 327 -5.17 23.93 10.32
C GLY A 327 -6.19 22.81 10.11
N ARG A 328 -7.46 23.11 9.89
CA ARG A 328 -8.46 22.07 9.61
C ARG A 328 -8.22 21.44 8.26
N ILE A 329 -8.29 20.10 8.21
CA ILE A 329 -8.30 19.36 6.96
C ILE A 329 -9.72 19.36 6.39
N TYR A 330 -9.83 19.71 5.14
CA TYR A 330 -11.05 19.60 4.36
C TYR A 330 -11.15 18.16 3.85
N TYR A 331 -12.20 17.46 4.25
CA TYR A 331 -12.49 16.10 3.85
C TYR A 331 -13.92 15.99 3.33
N ARG A 332 -14.14 15.23 2.26
CA ARG A 332 -15.46 14.97 1.70
C ARG A 332 -15.74 13.48 1.68
N GLN A 333 -16.86 13.09 2.31
CA GLN A 333 -17.40 11.74 2.23
C GLN A 333 -18.75 11.78 1.47
N GLY A 334 -18.78 11.18 0.28
CA GLY A 334 -19.96 11.22 -0.57
C GLY A 334 -20.38 12.64 -0.92
N THR A 335 -21.66 12.97 -0.68
CA THR A 335 -22.18 14.34 -0.88
C THR A 335 -21.98 15.26 0.30
N GLY A 336 -21.50 14.73 1.44
CA GLY A 336 -21.27 15.47 2.68
C GLY A 336 -19.91 16.13 2.73
N LEU A 337 -19.89 17.38 3.20
CA LEU A 337 -18.67 18.11 3.49
C LEU A 337 -18.37 17.97 4.98
N HIS A 338 -17.22 17.39 5.32
CA HIS A 338 -16.74 17.29 6.69
C HIS A 338 -15.48 18.12 6.85
N PHE A 339 -15.42 18.90 7.92
CA PHE A 339 -14.21 19.58 8.33
C PHE A 339 -13.61 18.84 9.51
N GLY A 340 -12.50 18.20 9.30
CA GLY A 340 -11.73 17.59 10.35
C GLY A 340 -11.19 16.23 9.99
N ALA A 341 -10.15 15.91 10.68
CA ALA A 341 -9.54 14.60 10.78
C ALA A 341 -9.55 14.21 12.25
N SER A 342 -9.27 12.95 12.57
CA SER A 342 -9.03 12.53 13.94
C SER A 342 -7.70 13.06 14.49
N ALA A 343 -7.51 13.01 15.79
CA ALA A 343 -6.23 13.36 16.38
C ALA A 343 -5.09 12.47 15.84
N THR A 344 -5.37 11.18 15.61
CA THR A 344 -4.43 10.23 14.98
C THR A 344 -3.99 10.72 13.60
N GLU A 345 -4.92 11.08 12.74
CA GLU A 345 -4.63 11.50 11.36
C GLU A 345 -3.86 12.82 11.32
N TYR A 346 -4.24 13.82 12.10
CA TYR A 346 -3.46 15.05 12.24
C TYR A 346 -2.03 14.76 12.73
N ALA A 347 -1.90 13.94 13.77
CA ALA A 347 -0.62 13.60 14.37
C ALA A 347 0.29 12.81 13.43
N MET A 348 -0.26 11.89 12.64
CA MET A 348 0.49 11.15 11.62
C MET A 348 1.05 12.09 10.54
N ILE A 349 0.28 13.08 10.08
CA ILE A 349 0.77 14.08 9.12
C ILE A 349 1.90 14.92 9.75
N LEU A 350 1.74 15.38 11.00
CA LEU A 350 2.78 16.15 11.69
C LEU A 350 4.05 15.31 11.90
N HIS A 351 3.89 14.04 12.28
CA HIS A 351 4.99 13.11 12.45
C HIS A 351 5.74 12.86 11.12
N LEU A 352 5.01 12.68 10.03
CA LEU A 352 5.56 12.54 8.68
C LEU A 352 6.34 13.81 8.26
N ALA A 353 5.76 14.99 8.51
CA ALA A 353 6.39 16.27 8.23
C ALA A 353 7.69 16.46 9.01
N ALA A 354 7.70 16.13 10.30
CA ALA A 354 8.91 16.20 11.13
C ALA A 354 9.96 15.18 10.71
N ARG A 355 9.57 13.94 10.41
CA ARG A 355 10.46 12.88 9.95
C ARG A 355 11.17 13.24 8.65
N TYR A 356 10.43 13.67 7.66
CA TYR A 356 10.95 13.95 6.32
C TYR A 356 11.16 15.45 6.05
N LYS A 357 11.40 16.25 7.10
CA LYS A 357 11.50 17.72 6.99
C LYS A 357 12.47 18.19 5.90
N LYS A 358 13.64 17.53 5.75
CA LYS A 358 14.62 17.85 4.70
C LYS A 358 14.09 17.56 3.29
N VAL A 359 13.46 16.39 3.11
CA VAL A 359 12.88 15.99 1.82
C VAL A 359 11.75 16.93 1.44
N LEU A 360 10.90 17.28 2.41
CA LEU A 360 9.71 18.12 2.20
C LEU A 360 10.03 19.63 2.16
N GLY A 361 11.29 20.01 2.40
CA GLY A 361 11.70 21.42 2.39
C GLY A 361 11.24 22.21 3.61
N LEU A 362 11.10 21.55 4.77
CA LEU A 362 10.57 22.12 6.01
C LEU A 362 11.66 22.52 7.02
N ASP A 363 12.94 22.58 6.63
CA ASP A 363 14.00 23.09 7.49
C ASP A 363 13.78 24.57 7.87
N ASN A 364 13.21 25.35 6.92
CA ASN A 364 12.80 26.73 7.12
C ASN A 364 11.48 26.97 6.36
N PRO A 365 10.33 26.48 6.88
CA PRO A 365 9.06 26.64 6.20
C PRO A 365 8.64 28.12 6.18
N ASP A 366 7.96 28.52 5.11
CA ASP A 366 7.36 29.87 5.06
C ASP A 366 6.30 30.04 6.16
N ASP A 367 6.02 31.29 6.52
CA ASP A 367 5.08 31.64 7.60
C ASP A 367 3.68 31.02 7.41
N LYS A 368 3.25 30.85 6.15
CA LYS A 368 1.95 30.29 5.83
C LYS A 368 1.92 28.79 6.09
N THR A 369 2.96 28.08 5.67
CA THR A 369 3.14 26.67 5.92
C THR A 369 3.30 26.38 7.41
N ALA A 370 4.17 27.13 8.10
CA ALA A 370 4.36 27.02 9.54
C ALA A 370 3.04 27.24 10.31
N LYS A 371 2.28 28.29 9.95
CA LYS A 371 0.97 28.59 10.56
C LYS A 371 -0.03 27.45 10.38
N LYS A 372 -0.07 26.79 9.22
CA LYS A 372 -0.99 25.65 8.98
C LYS A 372 -0.58 24.41 9.76
N LEU A 373 0.71 24.11 9.86
CA LEU A 373 1.22 22.99 10.66
C LEU A 373 0.93 23.19 12.16
N LEU A 374 1.19 24.40 12.67
CA LEU A 374 0.80 24.77 14.02
C LEU A 374 -0.71 24.69 14.21
N GLY A 375 -1.49 25.14 13.24
CA GLY A 375 -2.94 25.04 13.24
C GLY A 375 -3.44 23.60 13.35
N MET A 376 -2.82 22.64 12.63
CA MET A 376 -3.16 21.22 12.77
C MET A 376 -2.89 20.72 14.20
N CYS A 377 -1.77 21.14 14.80
CA CYS A 377 -1.46 20.82 16.19
C CYS A 377 -2.46 21.42 17.17
N GLU A 378 -2.92 22.67 16.92
CA GLU A 378 -3.99 23.31 17.67
C GLU A 378 -5.32 22.56 17.57
N ARG A 379 -5.61 21.90 16.43
CA ARG A 379 -6.81 21.04 16.31
C ARG A 379 -6.75 19.86 17.27
N ILE A 380 -5.58 19.26 17.49
CA ILE A 380 -5.40 18.23 18.51
C ILE A 380 -5.54 18.86 19.90
N LEU A 381 -4.86 19.98 20.15
CA LEU A 381 -4.82 20.61 21.47
C LEU A 381 -6.19 21.11 21.93
N CYS A 382 -7.06 21.60 21.04
CA CYS A 382 -8.40 22.05 21.43
C CYS A 382 -9.33 20.90 21.87
N HIS A 383 -8.99 19.65 21.56
CA HIS A 383 -9.66 18.44 22.05
C HIS A 383 -8.99 17.81 23.28
N PHE A 384 -7.92 18.42 23.77
CA PHE A 384 -7.27 18.03 25.02
C PHE A 384 -7.99 18.67 26.20
N VAL A 385 -9.06 18.00 26.65
CA VAL A 385 -10.05 18.54 27.59
C VAL A 385 -10.13 17.72 28.88
N HIS A 386 -10.64 18.32 29.93
CA HIS A 386 -10.97 17.60 31.16
C HIS A 386 -12.17 16.67 30.92
N CYS A 387 -12.00 15.39 31.27
CA CYS A 387 -13.01 14.34 31.13
C CYS A 387 -13.53 13.98 32.52
N GLU A 388 -14.72 14.48 32.88
CA GLU A 388 -15.34 14.24 34.21
C GLU A 388 -15.53 12.74 34.49
N GLU A 389 -15.89 11.99 33.45
CA GLU A 389 -16.07 10.54 33.46
C GLU A 389 -14.79 9.75 33.79
N PHE A 390 -13.62 10.41 33.70
CA PHE A 390 -12.29 9.81 33.91
C PHE A 390 -11.50 10.59 34.96
N ASP A 391 -12.06 10.74 36.15
CA ASP A 391 -11.44 11.44 37.30
C ASP A 391 -10.96 12.86 36.95
N ASN A 392 -11.63 13.52 36.05
CA ASN A 392 -11.29 14.83 35.52
C ASN A 392 -9.88 14.95 34.91
N LEU A 393 -9.31 13.83 34.46
CA LEU A 393 -8.05 13.83 33.71
C LEU A 393 -8.22 14.59 32.40
N LYS A 394 -7.18 15.30 32.00
CA LYS A 394 -7.11 15.88 30.65
C LYS A 394 -6.73 14.80 29.64
N LEU A 395 -7.58 14.54 28.63
CA LEU A 395 -7.42 13.53 27.62
C LEU A 395 -7.89 14.08 26.26
N ILE A 396 -7.46 13.44 25.18
CA ILE A 396 -7.99 13.75 23.85
C ILE A 396 -9.37 13.08 23.71
N LYS A 397 -10.41 13.93 23.57
CA LYS A 397 -11.78 13.51 23.31
C LYS A 397 -12.21 13.98 21.94
N MET A 398 -12.17 13.06 20.97
CA MET A 398 -12.34 13.35 19.54
C MET A 398 -12.92 12.14 18.81
N CYS A 399 -13.31 12.30 17.53
CA CYS A 399 -13.68 11.18 16.66
C CYS A 399 -12.49 10.23 16.45
N ALA A 400 -12.80 8.95 16.22
CA ALA A 400 -11.75 7.94 16.01
C ALA A 400 -11.03 8.10 14.66
N GLU A 401 -11.76 8.57 13.65
CA GLU A 401 -11.29 8.76 12.28
C GLU A 401 -12.15 9.81 11.56
N ALA A 402 -11.71 10.24 10.38
CA ALA A 402 -12.39 11.26 9.59
C ALA A 402 -13.82 10.85 9.18
N ASP A 403 -14.08 9.56 8.92
CA ASP A 403 -15.39 9.03 8.51
C ASP A 403 -16.41 8.96 9.64
N THR A 404 -15.96 9.09 10.90
CA THR A 404 -16.80 8.97 12.11
C THR A 404 -16.81 10.23 12.95
N ASN A 405 -16.87 11.40 12.30
CA ASN A 405 -16.79 12.70 12.98
C ASN A 405 -17.84 12.91 14.08
N GLU A 406 -19.00 12.26 14.00
CA GLU A 406 -20.06 12.32 15.00
C GLU A 406 -19.78 11.48 16.26
N ARG A 407 -18.76 10.60 16.24
CA ARG A 407 -18.44 9.70 17.34
C ARG A 407 -17.29 10.24 18.18
N VAL A 408 -17.60 11.18 19.05
CA VAL A 408 -16.62 11.84 19.92
C VAL A 408 -16.45 11.09 21.24
N ASN A 409 -15.29 10.47 21.44
CA ASN A 409 -14.95 9.68 22.63
C ASN A 409 -13.45 9.79 22.97
N VAL A 410 -13.04 9.13 24.05
CA VAL A 410 -11.64 9.00 24.44
C VAL A 410 -11.09 7.68 23.89
N TYR A 411 -10.46 7.75 22.71
CA TYR A 411 -9.86 6.60 22.04
C TYR A 411 -8.37 6.46 22.36
N LEU A 412 -7.90 5.24 22.49
CA LEU A 412 -6.51 4.91 22.79
C LEU A 412 -5.57 5.44 21.69
N ASN A 413 -5.85 5.09 20.40
CA ASN A 413 -5.05 5.54 19.26
C ASN A 413 -4.93 7.07 19.20
N ASN A 414 -6.02 7.82 19.39
CA ASN A 414 -6.01 9.28 19.37
C ASN A 414 -5.11 9.87 20.45
N ASN A 415 -5.16 9.33 21.68
CA ASN A 415 -4.36 9.83 22.79
C ASN A 415 -2.87 9.53 22.59
N LEU A 416 -2.53 8.33 22.12
CA LEU A 416 -1.14 7.95 21.86
C LEU A 416 -0.54 8.73 20.71
N TRP A 417 -1.28 8.87 19.58
CA TRP A 417 -0.80 9.65 18.46
C TRP A 417 -0.76 11.15 18.72
N ALA A 418 -1.64 11.69 19.57
CA ALA A 418 -1.54 13.11 19.97
C ALA A 418 -0.21 13.41 20.66
N ILE A 419 0.31 12.52 21.50
CA ILE A 419 1.66 12.64 22.09
C ILE A 419 2.69 12.74 20.96
N ARG A 420 2.66 11.82 19.99
CA ARG A 420 3.56 11.85 18.83
C ARG A 420 3.42 13.12 17.99
N GLY A 421 2.20 13.63 17.81
CA GLY A 421 1.95 14.87 17.10
C GLY A 421 2.52 16.10 17.80
N PHE A 422 2.38 16.18 19.12
CA PHE A 422 2.98 17.25 19.94
C PHE A 422 4.51 17.19 19.93
N ASP A 423 5.09 15.98 20.05
CA ASP A 423 6.55 15.79 19.97
C ASP A 423 7.06 16.16 18.58
N ALA A 424 6.33 15.78 17.51
CA ALA A 424 6.69 16.07 16.13
C ALA A 424 6.74 17.58 15.85
N ILE A 425 5.75 18.36 16.33
CA ILE A 425 5.73 19.81 16.13
C ILE A 425 6.87 20.48 16.89
N CYS A 426 7.21 20.00 18.09
CA CYS A 426 8.36 20.47 18.86
C CYS A 426 9.68 20.21 18.11
N SER A 427 9.85 19.00 17.59
CA SER A 427 11.04 18.63 16.79
C SER A 427 11.14 19.41 15.47
N LEU A 428 10.02 19.65 14.81
CA LEU A 428 9.98 20.38 13.53
C LEU A 428 10.51 21.80 13.69
N PHE A 429 10.15 22.47 14.79
CA PHE A 429 10.48 23.86 15.05
C PHE A 429 11.60 24.05 16.11
N GLU A 430 12.33 22.98 16.48
CA GLU A 430 13.39 23.02 17.50
C GLU A 430 14.45 24.11 17.27
N ASN A 431 14.79 24.37 15.99
CA ASN A 431 15.80 25.35 15.60
C ASN A 431 15.19 26.64 15.04
N SER A 432 13.98 27.00 15.41
CA SER A 432 13.27 28.19 14.97
C SER A 432 12.86 29.08 16.16
N ASP A 433 12.47 30.31 15.88
CA ASP A 433 11.95 31.25 16.91
C ASP A 433 10.48 30.95 17.29
N ILE A 434 9.89 29.87 16.80
CA ILE A 434 8.50 29.51 17.08
C ILE A 434 8.40 28.86 18.46
N ASP A 435 7.61 29.44 19.33
CA ASP A 435 7.37 28.88 20.68
C ASP A 435 6.47 27.64 20.62
N THR A 436 7.03 26.50 20.99
CA THR A 436 6.34 25.20 21.07
C THR A 436 6.15 24.69 22.51
N ALA A 437 6.47 25.51 23.54
CA ALA A 437 6.45 25.08 24.93
C ALA A 437 5.10 24.48 25.35
N LYS A 438 3.97 25.08 24.95
CA LYS A 438 2.62 24.57 25.27
C LYS A 438 2.35 23.16 24.74
N TYR A 439 2.92 22.79 23.58
CA TYR A 439 2.76 21.44 23.00
C TYR A 439 3.61 20.44 23.77
N LYS A 440 4.81 20.83 24.19
CA LYS A 440 5.66 20.00 25.05
C LYS A 440 4.98 19.72 26.40
N GLU A 441 4.43 20.74 27.03
CA GLU A 441 3.66 20.58 28.28
C GLU A 441 2.43 19.68 28.09
N ALA A 442 1.72 19.82 26.93
CA ALA A 442 0.59 18.97 26.60
C ALA A 442 1.01 17.51 26.40
N SER A 443 2.13 17.26 25.70
CA SER A 443 2.68 15.91 25.49
C SER A 443 3.03 15.24 26.83
N GLU A 444 3.76 15.94 27.71
CA GLU A 444 4.15 15.41 29.01
C GLU A 444 2.94 15.10 29.91
N LEU A 445 1.96 16.02 29.96
CA LEU A 445 0.74 15.82 30.77
C LEU A 445 -0.13 14.70 30.20
N LEU A 446 -0.30 14.65 28.86
CA LEU A 446 -1.09 13.60 28.21
C LEU A 446 -0.43 12.23 28.39
N SER A 447 0.89 12.13 28.26
CA SER A 447 1.65 10.90 28.50
C SER A 447 1.43 10.36 29.91
N LYS A 448 1.48 11.24 30.93
CA LYS A 448 1.18 10.86 32.30
C LYS A 448 -0.26 10.38 32.47
N ASN A 449 -1.23 11.11 31.91
CA ASN A 449 -2.65 10.82 32.09
C ASN A 449 -3.06 9.53 31.36
N ILE A 450 -2.53 9.28 30.15
CA ILE A 450 -2.84 8.05 29.39
C ILE A 450 -2.27 6.80 30.08
N ASN A 451 -1.11 6.91 30.71
CA ASN A 451 -0.56 5.81 31.53
C ASN A 451 -1.45 5.46 32.70
N ILE A 452 -2.02 6.47 33.37
CA ILE A 452 -3.03 6.25 34.45
C ILE A 452 -4.26 5.55 33.86
N MET A 453 -4.72 5.95 32.68
CA MET A 453 -5.87 5.35 32.03
C MET A 453 -5.60 3.88 31.63
N ILE A 454 -4.43 3.61 31.04
CA ILE A 454 -4.02 2.24 30.67
C ILE A 454 -3.98 1.36 31.94
N GLU A 455 -3.33 1.80 33.00
CA GLU A 455 -3.25 1.04 34.25
C GLU A 455 -4.62 0.75 34.84
N LYS A 456 -5.51 1.77 34.89
CA LYS A 456 -6.82 1.70 35.54
C LYS A 456 -7.84 0.89 34.74
N TYR A 457 -7.84 1.00 33.42
CA TYR A 457 -8.87 0.45 32.54
C TYR A 457 -8.45 -0.78 31.75
N THR A 458 -7.22 -1.27 31.92
CA THR A 458 -6.80 -2.56 31.38
C THR A 458 -7.60 -3.68 32.05
N GLU A 459 -8.31 -4.47 31.26
CA GLU A 459 -8.97 -5.69 31.71
C GLU A 459 -7.93 -6.74 32.08
N ARG A 460 -7.94 -7.16 33.36
CA ARG A 460 -6.97 -8.12 33.88
C ARG A 460 -7.46 -9.55 33.74
N GLY A 461 -6.52 -10.44 33.36
CA GLY A 461 -6.75 -11.88 33.40
C GLY A 461 -7.77 -12.40 32.37
N THR A 462 -7.91 -11.74 31.21
CA THR A 462 -8.70 -12.27 30.11
C THR A 462 -8.04 -13.54 29.55
N ARG A 463 -8.74 -14.30 28.71
CA ARG A 463 -8.14 -15.49 28.07
C ARG A 463 -6.94 -15.18 27.15
N PHE A 464 -6.72 -13.91 26.81
CA PHE A 464 -5.59 -13.44 26.01
C PHE A 464 -4.48 -12.83 26.85
N GLY A 465 -4.70 -12.63 28.12
CA GLY A 465 -3.89 -11.86 29.04
C GLY A 465 -4.58 -10.54 29.42
N ASP A 466 -3.81 -9.57 29.86
CA ASP A 466 -4.32 -8.26 30.20
C ASP A 466 -4.54 -7.43 28.93
N LEU A 467 -5.74 -6.87 28.72
CA LEU A 467 -6.10 -6.13 27.52
C LEU A 467 -6.47 -4.68 27.83
N VAL A 468 -5.84 -3.76 27.14
CA VAL A 468 -6.24 -2.34 27.14
C VAL A 468 -7.37 -2.11 26.13
N PRO A 469 -8.46 -1.40 26.51
CA PRO A 469 -9.55 -1.13 25.58
C PRO A 469 -9.12 -0.11 24.52
N PHE A 470 -9.59 -0.26 23.29
CA PHE A 470 -9.34 0.73 22.22
C PHE A 470 -10.06 2.06 22.49
N ARG A 471 -11.15 2.01 23.25
CA ARG A 471 -11.97 3.13 23.71
C ARG A 471 -12.20 3.01 25.19
N PHE A 472 -11.80 4.03 25.96
CA PHE A 472 -11.98 4.02 27.41
C PHE A 472 -13.44 4.15 27.80
N GLY A 473 -13.82 3.54 28.93
CA GLY A 473 -15.21 3.41 29.38
C GLY A 473 -15.95 2.22 28.78
N TYR A 474 -15.29 1.44 27.91
CA TYR A 474 -15.77 0.17 27.37
C TYR A 474 -14.85 -0.96 27.80
N THR A 475 -15.40 -2.17 27.83
CA THR A 475 -14.58 -3.34 28.12
C THR A 475 -13.86 -3.81 26.84
N ALA A 476 -12.63 -4.28 26.97
CA ALA A 476 -11.88 -4.82 25.84
C ALA A 476 -12.45 -6.14 25.35
N THR A 477 -12.88 -7.01 26.28
CA THR A 477 -13.39 -8.35 25.98
C THR A 477 -14.71 -8.33 25.19
N PRO A 478 -15.70 -7.51 25.50
CA PRO A 478 -16.92 -7.39 24.70
C PRO A 478 -16.68 -6.94 23.26
N LEU A 479 -15.63 -6.17 23.01
CA LEU A 479 -15.25 -5.76 21.67
C LEU A 479 -14.91 -6.91 20.76
N THR A 480 -14.24 -7.89 21.33
CA THR A 480 -13.83 -9.08 20.60
C THR A 480 -15.01 -9.96 20.27
N LEU A 481 -16.02 -10.00 21.12
CA LEU A 481 -17.25 -10.79 20.90
C LEU A 481 -18.13 -10.19 19.80
N SER A 482 -18.14 -8.89 19.65
CA SER A 482 -18.97 -8.19 18.66
C SER A 482 -18.39 -8.18 17.25
N VAL A 483 -17.14 -8.59 17.07
CA VAL A 483 -16.46 -8.53 15.77
C VAL A 483 -17.08 -9.46 14.76
N CYS A 484 -17.55 -10.65 15.17
CA CYS A 484 -18.15 -11.57 14.22
C CYS A 484 -18.93 -12.68 14.90
N ARG A 485 -20.24 -12.75 14.67
CA ARG A 485 -21.03 -13.91 15.09
C ARG A 485 -20.48 -15.21 14.52
N ASP A 486 -20.03 -15.15 13.28
CA ASP A 486 -19.51 -16.30 12.54
C ASP A 486 -18.10 -16.70 12.98
N THR A 487 -17.48 -15.95 13.88
CA THR A 487 -16.10 -16.18 14.37
C THR A 487 -16.06 -16.72 15.81
N PHE A 488 -17.20 -16.74 16.54
CA PHE A 488 -17.25 -17.03 17.98
C PHE A 488 -18.29 -18.11 18.33
N TYR A 489 -17.97 -19.38 18.01
CA TYR A 489 -18.87 -20.51 18.30
C TYR A 489 -19.00 -20.86 19.77
N ASP A 490 -18.03 -20.46 20.59
CA ASP A 490 -17.97 -20.75 22.03
C ASP A 490 -18.66 -19.68 22.89
N VAL A 491 -19.24 -18.65 22.27
CA VAL A 491 -19.98 -17.61 22.98
C VAL A 491 -21.47 -17.91 22.96
N PRO A 492 -22.15 -17.92 24.13
CA PRO A 492 -23.58 -18.16 24.20
C PRO A 492 -24.37 -17.20 23.28
N GLU A 493 -25.33 -17.74 22.54
CA GLU A 493 -26.12 -16.98 21.55
C GLU A 493 -26.83 -15.77 22.18
N ALA A 494 -27.27 -15.87 23.44
CA ALA A 494 -27.86 -14.77 24.18
C ALA A 494 -26.89 -13.61 24.45
N GLU A 495 -25.59 -13.89 24.64
CA GLU A 495 -24.57 -12.85 24.76
C GLU A 495 -24.29 -12.20 23.41
N LEU A 496 -24.20 -12.98 22.35
CA LEU A 496 -24.04 -12.46 21.00
C LEU A 496 -25.23 -11.60 20.58
N GLU A 497 -26.46 -12.05 20.84
CA GLU A 497 -27.66 -11.26 20.55
C GLU A 497 -27.69 -9.94 21.31
N ALA A 498 -27.27 -9.93 22.55
CA ALA A 498 -27.18 -8.70 23.35
C ALA A 498 -26.25 -7.64 22.73
N TYR A 499 -25.24 -8.05 21.98
CA TYR A 499 -24.29 -7.15 21.30
C TYR A 499 -24.61 -6.88 19.84
N LEU A 500 -25.11 -7.88 19.09
CA LEU A 500 -25.30 -7.81 17.64
C LEU A 500 -26.61 -7.14 17.21
N TYR A 501 -27.67 -7.26 18.01
CA TYR A 501 -29.02 -6.87 17.62
C TYR A 501 -29.56 -5.61 18.28
N LYS A 502 -28.74 -4.86 19.01
CA LYS A 502 -29.18 -3.55 19.50
C LYS A 502 -29.37 -2.60 18.31
N PRO A 503 -30.56 -2.03 18.12
CA PRO A 503 -30.82 -1.16 16.99
C PRO A 503 -29.87 0.03 16.97
N ARG A 504 -29.39 0.42 15.79
CA ARG A 504 -28.65 1.67 15.57
C ARG A 504 -29.57 2.84 15.91
N THR A 505 -29.61 3.25 17.16
CA THR A 505 -30.26 4.49 17.55
C THR A 505 -29.27 5.62 17.33
N ARG A 506 -29.48 6.41 16.29
CA ARG A 506 -28.82 7.71 16.13
C ARG A 506 -29.39 8.65 17.19
N GLY A 507 -28.62 8.93 18.23
CA GLY A 507 -28.99 9.89 19.26
C GLY A 507 -28.02 9.89 20.43
N PRO A 508 -28.09 10.88 21.34
CA PRO A 508 -27.16 11.00 22.49
C PRO A 508 -27.26 9.86 23.51
N GLU A 509 -28.22 8.96 23.38
CA GLU A 509 -28.28 7.70 24.15
C GLU A 509 -27.51 6.55 23.50
N SER A 510 -26.80 6.78 22.40
CA SER A 510 -26.02 5.76 21.69
C SER A 510 -24.69 5.39 22.34
N ASP A 511 -24.58 5.51 23.66
CA ASP A 511 -23.47 4.95 24.47
C ASP A 511 -23.42 3.41 24.44
N LYS A 512 -24.29 2.80 23.65
CA LYS A 512 -24.28 1.36 23.41
C LYS A 512 -23.35 1.09 22.24
N GLN A 513 -22.36 0.23 22.47
CA GLN A 513 -21.39 -0.24 21.49
C GLN A 513 -21.98 -0.43 20.10
N ASP A 514 -21.58 0.40 19.15
CA ASP A 514 -21.94 0.19 17.76
C ASP A 514 -21.09 -0.96 17.21
N ILE A 515 -21.74 -1.95 16.57
CA ILE A 515 -21.08 -3.11 15.94
C ILE A 515 -19.99 -2.66 14.97
N SER A 516 -20.23 -1.57 14.22
CA SER A 516 -19.25 -1.06 13.28
C SER A 516 -17.98 -0.55 13.98
N GLU A 517 -18.12 0.17 15.08
CA GLU A 517 -16.98 0.69 15.86
C GLU A 517 -16.11 -0.45 16.42
N ASN A 518 -16.74 -1.48 16.95
CA ASN A 518 -16.02 -2.65 17.46
C ASN A 518 -15.28 -3.42 16.34
N THR A 519 -15.86 -3.45 15.16
CA THR A 519 -15.25 -4.05 14.00
C THR A 519 -14.00 -3.27 13.58
N TYR A 520 -14.08 -1.93 13.57
CA TYR A 520 -12.97 -1.04 13.27
C TYR A 520 -11.82 -1.14 14.28
N ALA A 521 -12.10 -1.57 15.52
CA ALA A 521 -11.06 -1.76 16.52
C ALA A 521 -9.95 -2.69 16.07
N ASN A 522 -10.30 -3.84 15.51
CA ASN A 522 -9.31 -4.83 15.09
C ASN A 522 -8.55 -4.45 13.82
N TYR A 523 -9.24 -3.87 12.83
CA TYR A 523 -8.55 -3.62 11.58
C TYR A 523 -7.83 -2.26 11.55
N ARG A 524 -8.28 -1.26 12.32
CA ARG A 524 -7.71 0.08 12.29
C ARG A 524 -7.20 0.58 13.63
N TYR A 525 -8.05 0.64 14.68
CA TYR A 525 -7.70 1.38 15.89
C TYR A 525 -6.58 0.74 16.72
N TYR A 526 -6.58 -0.59 16.87
CA TYR A 526 -5.46 -1.28 17.49
C TYR A 526 -4.17 -1.23 16.67
N PRO A 527 -4.15 -1.47 15.37
CA PRO A 527 -2.98 -1.21 14.53
C PRO A 527 -2.40 0.20 14.66
N GLU A 528 -3.25 1.22 14.68
CA GLU A 528 -2.84 2.61 14.88
C GLU A 528 -2.28 2.85 16.31
N ALA A 529 -2.88 2.27 17.34
CA ALA A 529 -2.39 2.37 18.69
C ALA A 529 -1.05 1.64 18.88
N LEU A 530 -0.93 0.41 18.37
CA LEU A 530 0.30 -0.39 18.42
C LEU A 530 1.48 0.33 17.74
N CYS A 531 1.27 0.87 16.52
CA CYS A 531 2.35 1.53 15.77
C CYS A 531 2.78 2.88 16.37
N SER A 532 2.07 3.41 17.37
CA SER A 532 2.53 4.56 18.14
C SER A 532 3.76 4.24 19.00
N MET A 533 3.98 2.95 19.32
CA MET A 533 5.06 2.47 20.20
C MET A 533 5.05 3.11 21.60
N LEU A 534 3.86 3.37 22.14
CA LEU A 534 3.64 3.96 23.47
C LEU A 534 2.83 3.05 24.42
N ILE A 535 2.44 1.86 23.95
CA ILE A 535 1.79 0.83 24.78
C ILE A 535 2.88 -0.06 25.38
N PRO A 536 2.77 -0.50 26.65
CA PRO A 536 3.66 -1.50 27.24
C PRO A 536 3.72 -2.80 26.42
N ASP A 537 4.90 -3.39 26.31
CA ASP A 537 5.16 -4.55 25.40
C ASP A 537 4.26 -5.75 25.70
N ASP A 538 4.01 -6.04 26.99
CA ASP A 538 3.15 -7.14 27.44
C ASP A 538 1.69 -6.95 26.99
N LEU A 539 1.20 -5.72 27.03
CA LEU A 539 -0.13 -5.40 26.51
C LEU A 539 -0.18 -5.46 24.97
N CYS A 540 0.89 -5.06 24.30
CA CYS A 540 1.02 -5.22 22.86
C CYS A 540 0.94 -6.72 22.45
N ASP A 541 1.65 -7.60 23.19
CA ASP A 541 1.64 -9.05 22.94
C ASP A 541 0.23 -9.62 23.09
N ASN A 542 -0.50 -9.17 24.11
CA ASN A 542 -1.87 -9.62 24.35
C ASN A 542 -2.86 -9.12 23.29
N ILE A 543 -2.69 -7.91 22.79
CA ILE A 543 -3.49 -7.38 21.67
C ILE A 543 -3.22 -8.20 20.41
N VAL A 544 -1.96 -8.50 20.08
CA VAL A 544 -1.61 -9.36 18.93
C VAL A 544 -2.24 -10.73 19.07
N LYS A 545 -2.08 -11.38 20.22
CA LYS A 545 -2.67 -12.68 20.52
C LYS A 545 -4.21 -12.67 20.40
N MET A 546 -4.84 -11.61 20.86
CA MET A 546 -6.29 -11.43 20.68
C MET A 546 -6.64 -11.37 19.20
N ARG A 547 -5.94 -10.57 18.39
CA ARG A 547 -6.19 -10.45 16.94
C ARG A 547 -6.04 -11.77 16.21
N GLU A 548 -5.00 -12.55 16.55
CA GLU A 548 -4.73 -13.88 15.97
C GLU A 548 -5.83 -14.90 16.30
N LEU A 549 -6.41 -14.81 17.48
CA LEU A 549 -7.33 -15.83 18.00
C LEU A 549 -8.81 -15.45 17.88
N LEU A 550 -9.12 -14.19 17.52
CA LEU A 550 -10.48 -13.66 17.48
C LEU A 550 -10.83 -13.01 16.12
N GLY A 551 -10.34 -13.57 15.02
CA GLY A 551 -10.73 -13.17 13.67
C GLY A 551 -10.25 -11.79 13.24
N GLY A 552 -9.19 -11.28 13.87
CA GLY A 552 -8.54 -10.03 13.48
C GLY A 552 -7.53 -10.21 12.34
N GLU A 553 -7.15 -11.45 12.02
CA GLU A 553 -6.12 -11.75 11.02
C GLU A 553 -6.50 -12.90 10.10
N LEU A 554 -5.96 -12.88 8.88
CA LEU A 554 -5.93 -13.98 7.93
C LEU A 554 -4.62 -13.92 7.12
N CYS A 555 -3.75 -14.91 7.26
CA CYS A 555 -2.37 -14.85 6.75
C CYS A 555 -1.65 -13.56 7.18
N ALA A 556 -1.79 -13.18 8.44
CA ALA A 556 -1.35 -11.91 9.04
C ALA A 556 -1.98 -10.63 8.44
N MET A 557 -2.74 -10.73 7.34
CA MET A 557 -3.51 -9.61 6.82
C MET A 557 -4.64 -9.23 7.77
N THR A 558 -5.02 -7.98 7.79
CA THR A 558 -6.08 -7.50 8.67
C THR A 558 -7.44 -8.02 8.23
N ARG A 559 -8.09 -8.75 9.13
CA ARG A 559 -9.40 -9.36 8.90
C ARG A 559 -10.49 -8.63 9.68
N PHE A 560 -11.63 -8.57 9.06
CA PHE A 560 -12.80 -7.87 9.51
C PHE A 560 -14.05 -8.69 9.13
N ARG A 561 -14.59 -9.44 10.07
CA ARG A 561 -15.61 -10.47 9.82
C ARG A 561 -15.09 -11.54 8.82
N HIS A 562 -15.84 -11.77 7.72
CA HIS A 562 -15.43 -12.61 6.60
C HIS A 562 -14.66 -11.85 5.50
N TRP A 563 -14.40 -10.56 5.74
CA TRP A 563 -13.64 -9.69 4.84
C TRP A 563 -12.20 -9.57 5.29
N VAL A 564 -11.32 -9.47 4.33
CA VAL A 564 -9.96 -8.97 4.52
C VAL A 564 -9.92 -7.53 4.06
N ASP A 565 -9.58 -6.63 4.97
CA ASP A 565 -9.48 -5.20 4.74
C ASP A 565 -8.06 -4.77 5.05
N ASN A 566 -7.24 -4.61 4.03
CA ASN A 566 -5.80 -4.51 4.21
C ASN A 566 -5.20 -3.14 3.86
N TRP A 567 -6.03 -2.12 3.56
CA TRP A 567 -5.50 -0.81 3.27
C TRP A 567 -4.79 -0.14 4.47
N PRO A 568 -5.23 -0.33 5.74
CA PRO A 568 -4.56 0.27 6.89
C PRO A 568 -3.42 -0.59 7.45
N VAL A 569 -3.06 -1.68 6.78
CA VAL A 569 -2.10 -2.67 7.27
C VAL A 569 -0.68 -2.10 7.45
N VAL A 570 -0.34 -1.00 6.78
CA VAL A 570 0.95 -0.30 6.94
C VAL A 570 1.22 0.04 8.41
N ASN A 571 0.19 0.44 9.17
CA ASN A 571 0.34 0.70 10.62
C ASN A 571 0.72 -0.58 11.39
N TYR A 572 0.08 -1.71 11.07
CA TYR A 572 0.41 -2.98 11.69
C TYR A 572 1.79 -3.48 11.27
N ALA A 573 2.13 -3.35 9.99
CA ALA A 573 3.45 -3.71 9.49
C ALA A 573 4.57 -2.90 10.17
N ARG A 574 4.34 -1.59 10.41
CA ARG A 574 5.26 -0.74 11.18
C ARG A 574 5.47 -1.27 12.60
N PHE A 575 4.41 -1.65 13.28
CA PHE A 575 4.50 -2.26 14.61
C PHE A 575 5.29 -3.58 14.56
N LEU A 576 5.01 -4.44 13.58
CA LEU A 576 5.69 -5.74 13.46
C LEU A 576 7.20 -5.60 13.27
N ILE A 577 7.63 -4.70 12.38
CA ILE A 577 9.07 -4.48 12.14
C ILE A 577 9.74 -3.76 13.31
N GLU A 578 9.05 -2.82 13.96
CA GLU A 578 9.54 -2.11 15.14
C GLU A 578 9.82 -3.08 16.29
N THR A 579 8.90 -4.03 16.53
CA THR A 579 8.99 -5.02 17.61
C THR A 579 9.72 -6.30 17.19
N LYS A 580 10.33 -6.33 16.00
CA LYS A 580 11.11 -7.47 15.47
C LYS A 580 10.29 -8.77 15.31
N ARG A 581 8.99 -8.65 15.01
CA ARG A 581 8.10 -9.79 14.67
C ARG A 581 8.21 -10.10 13.17
N ILE A 582 9.42 -10.48 12.76
CA ILE A 582 9.83 -10.46 11.35
C ILE A 582 9.14 -11.56 10.54
N GLU A 583 8.96 -12.75 11.07
CA GLU A 583 8.25 -13.85 10.37
C GLU A 583 6.82 -13.41 9.99
N LYS A 584 6.11 -12.79 10.94
CA LYS A 584 4.77 -12.26 10.68
C LYS A 584 4.79 -11.09 9.70
N TYR A 585 5.80 -10.23 9.76
CA TYR A 585 5.96 -9.14 8.81
C TYR A 585 6.15 -9.65 7.37
N ILE A 586 7.00 -10.67 7.21
CA ILE A 586 7.25 -11.33 5.92
C ILE A 586 5.98 -12.00 5.40
N LEU A 587 5.29 -12.77 6.24
CA LEU A 587 4.00 -13.39 5.88
C LEU A 587 2.98 -12.35 5.43
N LEU A 588 2.85 -11.25 6.17
CA LEU A 588 1.95 -10.16 5.84
C LEU A 588 2.24 -9.55 4.46
N LEU A 589 3.52 -9.26 4.17
CA LEU A 589 3.91 -8.73 2.86
C LEU A 589 3.59 -9.73 1.74
N TRP A 590 3.95 -11.00 1.92
CA TRP A 590 3.67 -12.04 0.93
C TRP A 590 2.18 -12.21 0.67
N ALA A 591 1.38 -12.26 1.72
CA ALA A 591 -0.06 -12.42 1.61
C ALA A 591 -0.73 -11.20 0.98
N HIS A 592 -0.28 -9.98 1.33
CA HIS A 592 -0.77 -8.75 0.71
C HIS A 592 -0.51 -8.74 -0.80
N VAL A 593 0.74 -9.01 -1.22
CA VAL A 593 1.09 -9.02 -2.64
C VAL A 593 0.33 -10.11 -3.41
N ALA A 594 0.21 -11.30 -2.82
CA ALA A 594 -0.37 -12.45 -3.51
C ALA A 594 -1.91 -12.45 -3.57
N HIS A 595 -2.58 -11.87 -2.55
CA HIS A 595 -4.00 -12.11 -2.32
C HIS A 595 -4.85 -10.86 -2.21
N HIS A 596 -4.27 -9.70 -1.89
CA HIS A 596 -5.04 -8.48 -1.72
C HIS A 596 -5.28 -7.71 -3.03
N GLY A 597 -4.98 -8.31 -4.16
CA GLY A 597 -5.14 -7.70 -5.47
C GLY A 597 -4.87 -8.64 -6.65
N ARG A 598 -4.74 -8.03 -7.81
CA ARG A 598 -4.36 -8.65 -9.07
C ARG A 598 -2.98 -8.11 -9.48
N PRO A 599 -1.87 -8.78 -9.06
CA PRO A 599 -0.50 -8.35 -9.37
C PRO A 599 -0.21 -8.23 -10.86
N ASP A 600 -0.92 -9.02 -11.68
CA ASP A 600 -0.82 -9.03 -13.14
C ASP A 600 -1.51 -7.84 -13.82
N LEU A 601 -2.41 -7.16 -13.10
CA LEU A 601 -3.14 -5.97 -13.55
C LEU A 601 -2.85 -4.72 -12.70
N MET A 602 -2.04 -4.83 -11.65
CA MET A 602 -1.76 -3.76 -10.66
C MET A 602 -3.03 -3.19 -10.02
N VAL A 603 -4.02 -4.04 -9.78
CA VAL A 603 -5.28 -3.70 -9.12
C VAL A 603 -5.23 -4.20 -7.69
N TYR A 604 -5.33 -3.32 -6.70
CA TYR A 604 -5.33 -3.67 -5.28
C TYR A 604 -6.61 -3.16 -4.62
N TYR A 605 -7.24 -4.05 -3.85
CA TYR A 605 -8.56 -3.81 -3.29
C TYR A 605 -8.49 -3.09 -1.93
N GLU A 606 -9.55 -2.42 -1.56
CA GLU A 606 -9.76 -2.05 -0.17
C GLU A 606 -10.15 -3.29 0.64
N GLN A 607 -11.11 -4.06 0.11
CA GLN A 607 -11.67 -5.24 0.77
C GLN A 607 -11.88 -6.38 -0.20
N PHE A 608 -11.64 -7.60 0.25
CA PHE A 608 -12.10 -8.79 -0.44
C PHE A 608 -12.74 -9.79 0.53
N GLU A 609 -13.66 -10.59 0.04
CA GLU A 609 -14.29 -11.67 0.78
C GLU A 609 -13.51 -12.96 0.57
N LEU A 610 -13.28 -13.74 1.65
CA LEU A 610 -12.67 -15.06 1.54
C LEU A 610 -13.52 -15.97 0.64
N GLY A 611 -12.98 -16.40 -0.50
CA GLY A 611 -13.69 -17.18 -1.51
C GLY A 611 -14.83 -16.43 -2.22
N GLY A 612 -14.84 -15.10 -2.16
CA GLY A 612 -15.82 -14.22 -2.78
C GLY A 612 -15.20 -13.16 -3.67
N GLU A 613 -16.01 -12.24 -4.15
CA GLU A 613 -15.57 -11.11 -4.97
C GLU A 613 -15.15 -9.91 -4.11
N PRO A 614 -14.23 -9.07 -4.60
CA PRO A 614 -13.88 -7.82 -3.93
C PRO A 614 -15.09 -6.89 -3.88
N LYS A 615 -15.28 -6.20 -2.77
CA LYS A 615 -16.37 -5.21 -2.61
C LYS A 615 -15.96 -3.81 -3.03
N ALA A 616 -14.73 -3.44 -2.79
CA ALA A 616 -14.22 -2.13 -3.08
C ALA A 616 -12.97 -2.29 -3.92
N ASN A 617 -13.05 -1.81 -5.15
CA ASN A 617 -11.98 -1.94 -6.13
C ASN A 617 -11.02 -0.78 -5.99
N ASP A 618 -9.75 -1.06 -6.17
CA ASP A 618 -8.65 -0.11 -6.25
C ASP A 618 -8.61 0.97 -5.17
N CYS A 619 -7.73 0.72 -4.24
CA CYS A 619 -7.43 1.62 -3.14
C CYS A 619 -5.95 1.99 -3.18
N VAL A 620 -5.63 3.26 -3.41
CA VAL A 620 -4.25 3.74 -3.48
C VAL A 620 -3.45 3.44 -2.21
N PRO A 621 -3.99 3.63 -0.99
CA PRO A 621 -3.29 3.19 0.22
C PRO A 621 -2.95 1.70 0.24
N SER A 622 -3.85 0.83 -0.24
CA SER A 622 -3.57 -0.60 -0.37
C SER A 622 -2.47 -0.89 -1.39
N LEU A 623 -2.52 -0.25 -2.54
CA LEU A 623 -1.50 -0.37 -3.59
C LEU A 623 -0.11 0.05 -3.07
N LEU A 624 -0.01 1.14 -2.31
CA LEU A 624 1.24 1.67 -1.77
C LEU A 624 1.80 0.87 -0.57
N THR A 625 1.05 -0.06 -0.01
CA THR A 625 1.52 -0.95 1.07
C THR A 625 2.76 -1.73 0.67
N THR A 626 2.78 -2.30 -0.53
CA THR A 626 3.92 -3.11 -1.02
C THR A 626 5.23 -2.31 -1.12
N PRO A 627 5.31 -1.14 -1.81
CA PRO A 627 6.56 -0.39 -1.89
C PRO A 627 7.02 0.14 -0.52
N ILE A 628 6.10 0.53 0.37
CA ILE A 628 6.44 0.97 1.73
C ILE A 628 7.08 -0.19 2.52
N MET A 629 6.42 -1.34 2.57
CA MET A 629 6.92 -2.48 3.32
C MET A 629 8.24 -3.01 2.73
N LEU A 630 8.34 -3.11 1.41
CA LEU A 630 9.58 -3.57 0.76
C LEU A 630 10.75 -2.61 1.03
N ALA A 631 10.54 -1.29 0.97
CA ALA A 631 11.57 -0.32 1.32
C ALA A 631 12.03 -0.46 2.78
N TRP A 632 11.10 -0.67 3.72
CA TRP A 632 11.41 -0.89 5.13
C TRP A 632 12.24 -2.16 5.39
N MET A 633 12.10 -3.19 4.56
CA MET A 633 12.97 -4.38 4.68
C MET A 633 14.44 -4.03 4.52
N PHE A 634 14.75 -3.04 3.66
CA PHE A 634 16.13 -2.59 3.40
C PHE A 634 16.59 -1.50 4.35
N ALA A 635 15.72 -0.52 4.62
CA ALA A 635 16.04 0.60 5.50
C ALA A 635 14.79 1.04 6.27
N TYR A 636 14.77 0.75 7.56
CA TYR A 636 13.70 1.09 8.46
C TYR A 636 14.18 2.05 9.54
N GLU A 637 13.62 3.23 9.58
CA GLU A 637 13.87 4.19 10.66
C GLU A 637 12.81 4.03 11.74
N THR A 638 13.26 3.81 12.99
CA THR A 638 12.35 3.62 14.14
C THR A 638 11.38 4.78 14.31
N VAL A 639 10.21 4.52 14.88
CA VAL A 639 9.14 5.53 15.04
C VAL A 639 9.63 6.77 15.81
N ASN A 640 10.54 6.58 16.76
CA ASN A 640 11.15 7.70 17.50
C ASN A 640 12.29 8.41 16.74
N GLY A 641 12.62 7.99 15.52
CA GLY A 641 13.68 8.58 14.70
C GLY A 641 15.11 8.40 15.22
N LYS A 642 15.33 7.55 16.22
CA LYS A 642 16.66 7.42 16.88
C LYS A 642 17.59 6.43 16.18
N THR A 643 17.03 5.42 15.53
CA THR A 643 17.79 4.30 14.96
C THR A 643 17.36 4.04 13.54
N LEU A 644 18.34 3.94 12.63
CA LEU A 644 18.15 3.43 11.27
C LEU A 644 18.54 1.95 11.28
N ARG A 645 17.60 1.07 10.93
CA ARG A 645 17.83 -0.37 10.84
C ARG A 645 17.95 -0.77 9.38
N LEU A 646 19.07 -1.36 9.02
CA LEU A 646 19.30 -1.92 7.69
C LEU A 646 19.06 -3.42 7.70
N LEU A 647 18.37 -3.94 6.70
CA LEU A 647 18.09 -5.35 6.45
C LEU A 647 17.35 -6.07 7.59
N SER A 648 16.63 -5.31 8.43
CA SER A 648 16.03 -5.87 9.66
C SER A 648 14.90 -6.86 9.41
N ALA A 649 14.28 -6.84 8.23
CA ALA A 649 13.18 -7.72 7.85
C ALA A 649 13.43 -8.48 6.53
N LEU A 650 14.67 -8.57 6.05
CA LEU A 650 14.98 -9.39 4.90
C LEU A 650 14.82 -10.88 5.24
N PRO A 651 14.19 -11.70 4.37
CA PRO A 651 14.18 -13.14 4.53
C PRO A 651 15.58 -13.73 4.66
N GLU A 652 15.78 -14.68 5.56
CA GLU A 652 17.10 -15.29 5.82
C GLU A 652 17.72 -15.91 4.55
N LYS A 653 16.89 -16.53 3.72
CA LYS A 653 17.33 -17.12 2.46
C LYS A 653 17.96 -16.11 1.49
N TRP A 654 17.53 -14.84 1.51
CA TRP A 654 18.06 -13.83 0.57
C TRP A 654 19.52 -13.49 0.85
N PHE A 655 20.00 -13.67 2.07
CA PHE A 655 21.41 -13.45 2.38
C PHE A 655 22.37 -14.42 1.65
N LYS A 656 21.83 -15.55 1.14
CA LYS A 656 22.59 -16.52 0.35
C LYS A 656 22.60 -16.18 -1.15
N ASP A 657 21.74 -15.25 -1.55
CA ASP A 657 21.56 -14.84 -2.93
C ASP A 657 22.05 -13.41 -3.16
N GLU A 658 22.21 -13.03 -4.42
CA GLU A 658 22.48 -11.64 -4.77
C GLU A 658 21.18 -10.83 -4.67
N PHE A 659 21.25 -9.72 -3.97
CA PHE A 659 20.19 -8.73 -3.92
C PHE A 659 20.75 -7.32 -3.95
N SER A 660 19.95 -6.35 -4.34
CA SER A 660 20.32 -4.94 -4.24
C SER A 660 19.09 -4.06 -4.03
N ALA A 661 19.31 -2.96 -3.31
CA ALA A 661 18.38 -1.85 -3.23
C ALA A 661 19.21 -0.56 -3.30
N SER A 662 18.90 0.33 -4.21
CA SER A 662 19.58 1.62 -4.33
C SER A 662 18.58 2.76 -4.19
N GLY A 663 19.01 3.84 -3.51
CA GLY A 663 18.18 5.03 -3.36
C GLY A 663 17.00 4.88 -2.40
N ILE A 664 17.05 3.95 -1.43
CA ILE A 664 16.03 3.83 -0.40
C ILE A 664 16.10 5.03 0.54
N GLY A 665 14.99 5.77 0.63
CA GLY A 665 14.91 6.98 1.42
C GLY A 665 14.77 6.73 2.92
N TYR A 666 15.38 7.62 3.71
CA TYR A 666 15.16 7.78 5.14
C TYR A 666 15.18 9.28 5.48
N SER A 667 14.96 9.66 6.73
CA SER A 667 14.79 11.07 7.12
C SER A 667 15.93 12.00 6.68
N GLU A 668 17.17 11.53 6.69
CA GLU A 668 18.34 12.35 6.41
C GLU A 668 18.93 12.20 5.00
N GLY A 669 18.47 11.21 4.23
CA GLY A 669 19.01 10.94 2.91
C GLY A 669 18.52 9.65 2.28
N GLU A 670 19.41 8.99 1.56
CA GLU A 670 19.19 7.72 0.91
C GLU A 670 20.31 6.75 1.26
N VAL A 671 19.98 5.47 1.28
CA VAL A 671 20.94 4.38 1.42
C VAL A 671 20.79 3.40 0.26
N SER A 672 21.93 2.88 -0.18
CA SER A 672 21.99 1.79 -1.15
C SER A 672 22.71 0.60 -0.52
N VAL A 673 22.17 -0.59 -0.78
CA VAL A 673 22.69 -1.85 -0.23
C VAL A 673 22.78 -2.86 -1.37
N LYS A 674 23.91 -3.58 -1.45
CA LYS A 674 24.09 -4.65 -2.43
C LYS A 674 24.83 -5.82 -1.81
N ASN A 675 24.19 -6.98 -1.81
CA ASN A 675 24.82 -8.25 -1.45
C ASN A 675 25.42 -8.91 -2.69
N SER A 676 26.66 -9.37 -2.59
CA SER A 676 27.38 -10.06 -3.65
C SER A 676 28.42 -11.01 -3.06
N THR A 677 29.08 -11.81 -3.90
CA THR A 677 30.20 -12.71 -3.49
C THR A 677 31.36 -11.97 -2.81
N ALA A 678 31.52 -10.66 -3.07
CA ALA A 678 32.54 -9.83 -2.42
C ALA A 678 32.14 -9.40 -1.00
N GLY A 679 30.88 -9.53 -0.63
CA GLY A 679 30.29 -9.07 0.63
C GLY A 679 29.15 -8.08 0.43
N LEU A 680 28.68 -7.53 1.54
CA LEU A 680 27.61 -6.55 1.60
C LEU A 680 28.19 -5.13 1.44
N HIS A 681 27.84 -4.48 0.35
CA HIS A 681 28.17 -3.07 0.09
C HIS A 681 27.04 -2.19 0.61
N ILE A 682 27.39 -1.14 1.35
CA ILE A 682 26.46 -0.13 1.87
C ILE A 682 26.99 1.24 1.45
N GLU A 683 26.12 2.07 0.90
CA GLU A 683 26.45 3.44 0.50
C GLU A 683 25.35 4.41 0.94
N PHE A 684 25.73 5.48 1.63
CA PHE A 684 24.83 6.55 2.05
C PHE A 684 25.01 7.77 1.15
N SER A 685 23.92 8.40 0.73
CA SER A 685 23.96 9.62 -0.09
C SER A 685 24.63 10.78 0.64
N ASN A 686 24.45 10.87 1.96
CA ASN A 686 25.09 11.83 2.84
C ASN A 686 26.19 11.14 3.65
N SER A 687 25.84 10.69 4.83
CA SER A 687 26.70 9.90 5.72
C SER A 687 25.83 9.02 6.62
N CYS A 688 26.42 7.94 7.13
CA CYS A 688 25.78 7.04 8.07
C CYS A 688 25.33 7.82 9.32
N PRO A 689 24.03 7.82 9.65
CA PRO A 689 23.50 8.44 10.85
C PRO A 689 24.03 7.74 12.12
N ARG A 690 23.90 8.44 13.26
CA ARG A 690 24.14 7.83 14.56
C ARG A 690 23.19 6.63 14.77
N ASP A 691 23.68 5.62 15.49
CA ASP A 691 22.94 4.42 15.86
C ASP A 691 22.30 3.68 14.66
N THR A 692 23.06 3.57 13.56
CA THR A 692 22.68 2.72 12.43
C THR A 692 22.99 1.26 12.73
N GLU A 693 21.96 0.43 12.71
CA GLU A 693 22.01 -1.01 12.94
C GLU A 693 21.95 -1.77 11.62
N LEU A 694 22.89 -2.70 11.40
CA LEU A 694 22.84 -3.68 10.33
C LEU A 694 22.48 -5.05 10.92
N HIS A 695 21.32 -5.59 10.54
CA HIS A 695 20.81 -6.87 11.04
C HIS A 695 21.29 -8.01 10.16
N TRP A 696 22.12 -8.92 10.74
CA TRP A 696 22.64 -10.10 10.04
C TRP A 696 21.87 -11.35 10.49
N ARG A 697 20.77 -11.65 9.80
CA ARG A 697 19.74 -12.58 10.30
C ARG A 697 20.06 -14.08 10.17
N ILE A 698 21.06 -14.46 9.39
CA ILE A 698 21.39 -15.88 9.12
C ILE A 698 22.21 -16.57 10.22
N ARG A 699 22.47 -15.91 11.33
CA ARG A 699 23.24 -16.46 12.46
C ARG A 699 22.62 -16.06 13.78
N ASP A 700 22.54 -17.02 14.69
CA ASP A 700 22.05 -16.77 16.06
C ASP A 700 23.05 -16.00 16.93
N THR A 701 24.32 -16.10 16.61
CA THR A 701 25.41 -15.37 17.29
C THR A 701 26.42 -14.84 16.29
N LEU A 702 26.76 -13.58 16.40
CA LEU A 702 27.78 -12.92 15.58
C LEU A 702 28.79 -12.23 16.48
N ALA A 703 30.08 -12.50 16.26
CA ALA A 703 31.20 -11.87 16.95
C ALA A 703 32.07 -11.10 15.99
N ILE A 704 32.90 -10.20 16.51
CA ILE A 704 33.83 -9.39 15.68
C ILE A 704 34.81 -10.28 14.90
N ASP A 705 35.14 -11.47 15.42
CA ASP A 705 36.03 -12.42 14.76
C ASP A 705 35.38 -13.14 13.58
N ASP A 706 34.06 -13.12 13.47
CA ASP A 706 33.33 -13.63 12.32
C ASP A 706 33.38 -12.67 11.12
N ILE A 707 33.83 -11.44 11.33
CA ILE A 707 33.96 -10.44 10.25
C ILE A 707 35.25 -10.70 9.49
N GLU A 708 35.11 -11.13 8.24
CA GLU A 708 36.26 -11.32 7.31
C GLU A 708 36.82 -9.98 6.83
N CYS A 709 35.93 -9.03 6.45
CA CYS A 709 36.27 -7.73 5.91
C CYS A 709 35.32 -6.65 6.46
N GLY A 710 35.86 -5.45 6.67
CA GLY A 710 35.04 -4.27 7.05
C GLY A 710 34.95 -3.98 8.54
N ARG A 711 35.81 -4.56 9.36
CA ARG A 711 35.88 -4.30 10.82
C ARG A 711 36.04 -2.82 11.16
N GLU A 712 36.72 -2.08 10.30
CA GLU A 712 36.97 -0.64 10.47
C GLU A 712 35.68 0.20 10.42
N PHE A 713 34.61 -0.30 9.82
CA PHE A 713 33.32 0.36 9.74
C PHE A 713 32.40 0.06 10.93
N ILE A 714 32.79 -0.91 11.76
CA ILE A 714 31.97 -1.42 12.87
C ILE A 714 32.32 -0.69 14.16
N LYS A 715 31.32 -0.17 14.86
CA LYS A 715 31.41 0.39 16.20
C LYS A 715 31.38 -0.71 17.25
N GLU A 716 30.39 -1.59 17.16
CA GLU A 716 30.17 -2.72 18.05
C GLU A 716 29.30 -3.79 17.39
N ILE A 717 29.29 -5.00 17.94
CA ILE A 717 28.32 -6.06 17.59
C ILE A 717 27.61 -6.45 18.88
N LYS A 718 26.30 -6.46 18.83
CA LYS A 718 25.46 -6.80 19.95
C LYS A 718 24.23 -7.59 19.45
N ASP A 719 23.95 -8.75 20.03
CA ASP A 719 22.77 -9.58 19.74
C ASP A 719 22.54 -9.78 18.22
N ASN A 720 23.58 -10.17 17.46
CA ASN A 720 23.58 -10.32 15.99
C ASN A 720 23.37 -9.03 15.17
N VAL A 721 23.41 -7.88 15.83
CA VAL A 721 23.29 -6.60 15.19
C VAL A 721 24.68 -5.95 15.13
N ILE A 722 25.08 -5.56 13.93
CA ILE A 722 26.29 -4.80 13.68
C ILE A 722 25.94 -3.32 13.75
N VAL A 723 26.45 -2.60 14.75
CA VAL A 723 26.30 -1.15 14.83
C VAL A 723 27.41 -0.49 14.01
N LEU A 724 27.02 0.31 13.03
CA LEU A 724 27.95 1.02 12.16
C LEU A 724 28.47 2.31 12.82
N LYS A 725 29.69 2.71 12.46
CA LYS A 725 30.23 3.99 12.88
C LYS A 725 29.51 5.14 12.19
N GLU A 726 29.19 6.19 12.94
CA GLU A 726 28.63 7.43 12.41
C GLU A 726 29.60 8.08 11.38
N GLY A 727 29.04 8.72 10.37
CA GLY A 727 29.82 9.50 9.40
C GLY A 727 30.40 8.71 8.23
N ILE A 728 30.24 7.39 8.18
CA ILE A 728 30.69 6.57 7.04
C ILE A 728 29.82 6.89 5.81
N LYS A 729 30.48 7.01 4.65
CA LYS A 729 29.76 7.15 3.37
C LYS A 729 29.60 5.82 2.66
N LYS A 730 30.62 4.95 2.75
CA LYS A 730 30.61 3.62 2.11
C LYS A 730 31.21 2.60 3.06
N ALA A 731 30.65 1.42 3.09
CA ALA A 731 31.17 0.27 3.80
C ALA A 731 31.09 -0.99 2.93
N LEU A 732 32.05 -1.88 3.10
CA LEU A 732 32.01 -3.23 2.61
C LEU A 732 32.19 -4.16 3.82
N ILE A 733 31.21 -4.99 4.09
CA ILE A 733 31.20 -5.92 5.22
C ILE A 733 31.06 -7.33 4.67
N LYS A 734 31.98 -8.20 5.06
CA LYS A 734 31.91 -9.63 4.75
C LYS A 734 32.00 -10.44 6.04
N VAL A 735 31.02 -11.28 6.23
CA VAL A 735 30.97 -12.25 7.34
C VAL A 735 31.49 -13.58 6.81
N LYS A 736 32.30 -14.27 7.60
CA LYS A 736 32.80 -15.62 7.28
C LYS A 736 31.60 -16.56 7.11
N GLU A 737 31.66 -17.46 6.15
CA GLU A 737 30.66 -18.52 5.93
C GLU A 737 30.54 -19.48 7.12
#